data_560f24917769dcf412ddbe2809d68a74
#
_entry.id   560f24917769dcf412ddbe2809d68a74
#
_cell.length_a   1.000
_cell.length_b   1.000
_cell.length_c   1.000
_cell.angle_alpha   90.00
_cell.angle_beta   90.00
_cell.angle_gamma   90.00
#
_symmetry.space_group_name_H-M   'P 1'
#
loop_
_entity.id
_entity.type
_entity.pdbx_description
1 polymer ?
#
loop_
_entity_poly.entity_id
_entity_poly.type
_entity_poly.pdbx_seq_one_letter_code
_entity_poly.pdbx_strand_id
1 'polypeptide(L)'
;MKAVLCLVVSASSKKKGEKDMKTFTMELAGRTLKVDIGRVAKQANGAAFMHYGDTTVLSTATASEKPREGIDFFPLSVEYEEKMYAVGKIPGGFNKREGKASENAVLTSRVIDRPMRPLFPKDYRNDVTLNNLVMSVDPECSPELTAMLGSAIATCISDIPFDGPCATTQMGLIDGEFVVNPSKAQLQVSDLKLTVASTKEKVIMIEAGANEVPEDVMIEAIYKAHDVNQEIIAFIEQIVAECGKEKHTYTSCAVPEELFAAIKEMVPPEQMEEAVFTDEKQVREENIRQIKDKLEEAFADNEEWLELIDEAVYQYQKKTVRKMILKDHKRPDGRELTQIRPLAAEVDLIPRVHGSAMFTRGQTQICNVTTLAPLSEAQKLDGLNELETGKRYMHHYNFPSYSVGETKPSRGPGRREIGHGALAERALLPVLPSEEEFPYAIRSVSETFESNGSTSMASTCASCMSLMAAGVPIKAMVAGISCGLVTGDTDDDYVLLTDIQGLEDFFGDMDFKVTGTTKGITAIQMDIKIHGLTRPIVEGAIKRCKEARLFIMDSTMRPAIAEPRAEVGEYAPKIVQIQIDPAKIGDVVGQRGKTINAIIEQTEVKIDITDEGAVSICGTDRIKMEKAAKMIEIITTDFEEGQILEGDVVSIREFGAFVEFAPGKEGLVHISKISKERVNHVEDVLTLGDHVKVVCLGKDKMGRVSFSMKDVEQ
;
A
#
# COMPACT_ATOMS: atom_id res chain seq x y z
N MET A 1 25.16 16.69 18.32
CA MET A 1 26.57 16.23 18.29
C MET A 1 27.03 16.32 16.83
N LYS A 2 28.06 17.14 16.55
CA LYS A 2 28.63 17.23 15.20
C LYS A 2 29.31 15.90 14.87
N ALA A 3 28.77 15.15 13.91
CA ALA A 3 29.44 13.99 13.36
C ALA A 3 30.68 14.50 12.58
N VAL A 4 31.85 14.05 13.01
CA VAL A 4 33.12 14.34 12.34
C VAL A 4 33.16 13.49 11.08
N LEU A 5 33.10 14.14 9.93
CA LEU A 5 33.24 13.54 8.61
C LEU A 5 34.68 12.99 8.48
N CYS A 6 34.88 11.69 8.72
CA CYS A 6 36.12 11.00 8.39
C CYS A 6 36.04 10.45 6.97
N LEU A 7 36.41 11.27 5.99
CA LEU A 7 36.55 10.88 4.59
C LEU A 7 37.87 10.10 4.42
N VAL A 8 37.77 8.80 4.15
CA VAL A 8 38.92 8.00 3.78
C VAL A 8 38.79 7.61 2.31
N VAL A 9 39.50 8.34 1.46
CA VAL A 9 39.75 7.89 0.07
C VAL A 9 40.87 6.87 0.09
N SER A 10 40.57 5.57 0.07
CA SER A 10 41.59 4.53 -0.05
C SER A 10 41.73 4.12 -1.52
N ALA A 11 42.82 4.55 -2.14
CA ALA A 11 43.28 3.97 -3.40
C ALA A 11 43.97 2.62 -3.11
N SER A 12 43.27 1.50 -3.32
CA SER A 12 43.87 0.16 -3.15
C SER A 12 44.78 -0.22 -4.33
N SER A 13 45.85 -0.96 -4.04
CA SER A 13 46.90 -1.38 -4.98
C SER A 13 46.38 -2.24 -6.13
N LYS A 14 46.76 -1.87 -7.35
CA LYS A 14 46.30 -2.40 -8.65
C LYS A 14 46.76 -3.85 -8.92
N LYS A 15 45.81 -4.78 -9.17
CA LYS A 15 46.05 -5.98 -9.97
C LYS A 15 45.84 -5.66 -11.45
N LYS A 16 46.65 -6.29 -12.34
CA LYS A 16 46.62 -6.13 -13.81
C LYS A 16 45.21 -6.51 -14.32
N GLY A 17 44.41 -5.51 -14.77
CA GLY A 17 43.03 -5.63 -15.26
C GLY A 17 42.00 -4.70 -14.59
N GLU A 18 42.34 -4.03 -13.47
CA GLU A 18 41.46 -3.16 -12.67
C GLU A 18 41.72 -1.67 -12.93
N LYS A 19 42.07 -1.29 -14.16
CA LYS A 19 42.56 0.08 -14.45
C LYS A 19 41.53 1.19 -14.26
N ASP A 20 40.22 0.86 -14.13
CA ASP A 20 39.14 1.84 -14.14
C ASP A 20 38.16 1.75 -12.94
N MET A 21 38.40 0.86 -11.96
CA MET A 21 37.52 0.75 -10.80
C MET A 21 37.92 1.78 -9.73
N LYS A 22 36.92 2.52 -9.23
CA LYS A 22 37.04 3.42 -8.08
C LYS A 22 36.06 3.04 -7.00
N THR A 23 36.49 3.14 -5.74
CA THR A 23 35.66 2.84 -4.56
C THR A 23 35.57 4.10 -3.71
N PHE A 24 34.35 4.45 -3.32
CA PHE A 24 34.03 5.56 -2.42
C PHE A 24 33.31 5.05 -1.19
N THR A 25 33.56 5.65 -0.03
CA THR A 25 32.92 5.26 1.24
C THR A 25 32.54 6.47 2.06
N MET A 26 31.41 6.38 2.76
CA MET A 26 31.01 7.31 3.81
C MET A 26 30.33 6.55 4.96
N GLU A 27 30.35 7.12 6.16
CA GLU A 27 29.54 6.63 7.27
C GLU A 27 28.17 7.30 7.23
N LEU A 28 27.10 6.48 7.18
CA LEU A 28 25.72 6.93 7.14
C LEU A 28 24.91 6.24 8.24
N ALA A 29 24.42 7.02 9.20
CA ALA A 29 23.67 6.51 10.36
C ALA A 29 24.41 5.36 11.10
N GLY A 30 25.75 5.50 11.28
CA GLY A 30 26.59 4.53 11.98
C GLY A 30 26.90 3.24 11.20
N ARG A 31 26.64 3.22 9.91
CA ARG A 31 26.91 2.07 8.99
C ARG A 31 27.64 2.57 7.76
N THR A 32 28.54 1.75 7.24
CA THR A 32 29.34 2.12 6.06
C THR A 32 28.50 2.01 4.78
N LEU A 33 28.34 3.11 4.05
CA LEU A 33 27.88 3.15 2.66
C LEU A 33 29.10 3.14 1.74
N LYS A 34 29.19 2.11 0.87
CA LYS A 34 30.29 1.94 -0.07
C LYS A 34 29.76 1.88 -1.51
N VAL A 35 30.44 2.53 -2.43
CA VAL A 35 30.09 2.58 -3.85
C VAL A 35 31.28 2.19 -4.71
N ASP A 36 31.16 1.14 -5.51
CA ASP A 36 32.16 0.74 -6.51
C ASP A 36 31.70 1.16 -7.90
N ILE A 37 32.47 2.04 -8.57
CA ILE A 37 32.22 2.51 -9.94
C ILE A 37 33.20 1.85 -10.91
N GLY A 38 32.73 1.49 -12.10
CA GLY A 38 33.55 0.85 -13.15
C GLY A 38 33.85 -0.63 -12.95
N ARG A 39 33.26 -1.25 -11.90
CA ARG A 39 33.45 -2.67 -11.56
C ARG A 39 32.62 -3.59 -12.45
N VAL A 40 31.31 -3.30 -12.62
CA VAL A 40 30.34 -4.14 -13.32
C VAL A 40 29.48 -3.31 -14.26
N ALA A 41 28.66 -3.94 -15.10
CA ALA A 41 27.66 -3.33 -15.97
C ALA A 41 28.22 -2.20 -16.87
N LYS A 42 29.40 -2.39 -17.46
CA LYS A 42 30.12 -1.37 -18.24
C LYS A 42 29.45 -0.94 -19.55
N GLN A 43 28.40 -1.64 -19.98
CA GLN A 43 27.61 -1.29 -21.16
C GLN A 43 26.49 -0.29 -20.87
N ALA A 44 26.10 -0.12 -19.59
CA ALA A 44 25.17 0.92 -19.19
C ALA A 44 25.83 2.31 -19.30
N ASN A 45 25.02 3.35 -19.51
CA ASN A 45 25.49 4.73 -19.52
C ASN A 45 26.10 5.11 -18.16
N GLY A 46 25.49 4.64 -17.05
CA GLY A 46 26.03 4.74 -15.71
C GLY A 46 25.71 3.49 -14.89
N ALA A 47 26.62 3.10 -13.99
CA ALA A 47 26.43 1.95 -13.09
C ALA A 47 27.09 2.21 -11.75
N ALA A 48 26.37 1.95 -10.66
CA ALA A 48 26.83 2.01 -9.29
C ALA A 48 26.59 0.67 -8.61
N PHE A 49 27.66 0.03 -8.10
CA PHE A 49 27.56 -1.19 -7.32
C PHE A 49 27.62 -0.81 -5.85
N MET A 50 26.44 -0.79 -5.24
CA MET A 50 26.18 -0.22 -3.92
C MET A 50 26.30 -1.27 -2.83
N HIS A 51 26.89 -0.88 -1.70
CA HIS A 51 26.90 -1.66 -0.47
C HIS A 51 26.54 -0.74 0.71
N TYR A 52 25.51 -1.09 1.44
CA TYR A 52 25.16 -0.43 2.70
C TYR A 52 25.08 -1.51 3.79
N GLY A 53 26.08 -1.54 4.68
CA GLY A 53 26.38 -2.74 5.44
C GLY A 53 26.58 -3.93 4.49
N ASP A 54 25.92 -5.06 4.74
CA ASP A 54 25.93 -6.23 3.87
C ASP A 54 24.82 -6.21 2.79
N THR A 55 23.95 -5.21 2.78
CA THR A 55 23.01 -5.00 1.68
C THR A 55 23.74 -4.59 0.41
N THR A 56 23.52 -5.33 -0.67
CA THR A 56 24.17 -5.08 -1.97
C THR A 56 23.12 -4.90 -3.07
N VAL A 57 23.20 -3.78 -3.78
CA VAL A 57 22.31 -3.43 -4.91
C VAL A 57 23.16 -2.98 -6.10
N LEU A 58 22.89 -3.55 -7.28
CA LEU A 58 23.41 -3.03 -8.54
C LEU A 58 22.38 -2.06 -9.14
N SER A 59 22.73 -0.78 -9.24
CA SER A 59 21.92 0.25 -9.88
C SER A 59 22.54 0.66 -11.21
N THR A 60 21.74 0.70 -12.28
CA THR A 60 22.18 1.10 -13.61
C THR A 60 21.25 2.14 -14.21
N ALA A 61 21.80 3.04 -15.02
CA ALA A 61 21.06 3.99 -15.82
C ALA A 61 21.45 3.78 -17.32
N THR A 62 20.44 3.64 -18.16
CA THR A 62 20.62 3.42 -19.60
C THR A 62 19.61 4.26 -20.36
N ALA A 63 20.07 4.95 -21.42
CA ALA A 63 19.22 5.73 -22.31
C ALA A 63 19.32 5.26 -23.75
N SER A 64 18.24 5.43 -24.53
CA SER A 64 18.26 5.25 -25.98
C SER A 64 19.05 6.40 -26.66
N GLU A 65 19.60 6.13 -27.83
CA GLU A 65 20.32 7.17 -28.62
C GLU A 65 19.37 8.23 -29.20
N LYS A 66 18.11 7.85 -29.44
CA LYS A 66 17.07 8.70 -30.04
C LYS A 66 15.73 8.44 -29.38
N PRO A 67 14.82 9.43 -29.37
CA PRO A 67 13.45 9.22 -28.97
C PRO A 67 12.73 8.27 -29.95
N ARG A 68 11.70 7.58 -29.48
CA ARG A 68 10.78 6.82 -30.34
C ARG A 68 9.93 7.78 -31.16
N GLU A 69 9.58 7.37 -32.38
CA GLU A 69 8.68 8.13 -33.26
C GLU A 69 7.30 8.30 -32.60
N GLY A 70 6.75 9.50 -32.66
CA GLY A 70 5.42 9.82 -32.12
C GLY A 70 5.31 9.83 -30.59
N ILE A 71 6.43 9.91 -29.85
CA ILE A 71 6.39 9.98 -28.38
C ILE A 71 6.14 11.42 -27.90
N ASP A 72 5.10 11.62 -27.11
CA ASP A 72 4.66 12.91 -26.56
C ASP A 72 5.01 13.13 -25.07
N PHE A 73 5.57 12.11 -24.41
CA PHE A 73 5.97 12.16 -23.01
C PHE A 73 7.39 11.66 -22.77
N PHE A 74 7.95 11.94 -21.61
CA PHE A 74 9.27 11.42 -21.20
C PHE A 74 9.14 9.95 -20.69
N PRO A 75 9.68 8.97 -21.43
CA PRO A 75 9.54 7.55 -21.12
C PRO A 75 10.60 7.07 -20.12
N LEU A 76 10.45 7.44 -18.84
CA LEU A 76 11.28 6.92 -17.75
C LEU A 76 10.68 5.62 -17.21
N SER A 77 11.44 4.53 -17.26
CA SER A 77 11.14 3.24 -16.63
C SER A 77 12.06 3.00 -15.45
N VAL A 78 11.49 2.77 -14.29
CA VAL A 78 12.25 2.36 -13.09
C VAL A 78 11.86 0.94 -12.72
N GLU A 79 12.86 0.06 -12.62
CA GLU A 79 12.71 -1.33 -12.23
C GLU A 79 13.46 -1.58 -10.92
N TYR A 80 12.79 -2.22 -9.98
CA TYR A 80 13.37 -2.71 -8.74
C TYR A 80 13.15 -4.21 -8.68
N GLU A 81 14.24 -4.97 -8.78
CA GLU A 81 14.20 -6.41 -8.92
C GLU A 81 14.58 -7.09 -7.61
N GLU A 82 13.60 -7.70 -6.96
CA GLU A 82 13.77 -8.54 -5.79
C GLU A 82 14.17 -9.95 -6.20
N LYS A 83 15.30 -10.43 -5.71
CA LYS A 83 15.78 -11.79 -5.94
C LYS A 83 15.80 -12.56 -4.64
N MET A 84 15.11 -13.69 -4.58
CA MET A 84 14.98 -14.50 -3.36
C MET A 84 16.34 -15.03 -2.86
N TYR A 85 17.33 -15.18 -3.74
CA TYR A 85 18.69 -15.54 -3.32
C TYR A 85 19.35 -14.45 -2.44
N ALA A 86 18.87 -13.20 -2.49
CA ALA A 86 19.38 -12.11 -1.66
C ALA A 86 19.16 -12.34 -0.15
N VAL A 87 18.19 -13.20 0.19
CA VAL A 87 17.89 -13.67 1.57
C VAL A 87 18.05 -15.19 1.68
N GLY A 88 18.81 -15.84 0.77
CA GLY A 88 19.11 -17.26 0.80
C GLY A 88 17.92 -18.19 0.53
N LYS A 89 16.84 -17.69 -0.10
CA LYS A 89 15.62 -18.45 -0.38
C LYS A 89 15.50 -18.85 -1.85
N ILE A 90 14.77 -19.93 -2.09
CA ILE A 90 14.28 -20.33 -3.42
C ILE A 90 12.83 -19.84 -3.52
N PRO A 91 12.41 -19.22 -4.66
CA PRO A 91 11.04 -18.75 -4.84
C PRO A 91 10.00 -19.84 -4.56
N GLY A 92 8.95 -19.49 -3.79
CA GLY A 92 7.92 -20.43 -3.33
C GLY A 92 7.03 -20.98 -4.46
N GLY A 93 6.86 -20.25 -5.57
CA GLY A 93 6.02 -20.64 -6.69
C GLY A 93 6.42 -21.95 -7.38
N PHE A 94 5.52 -22.55 -8.15
CA PHE A 94 5.72 -23.85 -8.82
C PHE A 94 6.98 -23.88 -9.69
N ASN A 95 7.25 -22.84 -10.47
CA ASN A 95 8.41 -22.77 -11.37
C ASN A 95 9.73 -22.48 -10.67
N LYS A 96 9.73 -22.25 -9.34
CA LYS A 96 10.92 -21.91 -8.54
C LYS A 96 11.74 -20.75 -9.14
N ARG A 97 11.05 -19.79 -9.73
CA ARG A 97 11.60 -18.58 -10.36
C ARG A 97 10.73 -17.39 -9.99
N GLU A 98 11.35 -16.21 -9.83
CA GLU A 98 10.65 -14.95 -9.64
C GLU A 98 9.73 -14.69 -10.86
N GLY A 99 8.50 -14.27 -10.57
CA GLY A 99 7.47 -13.96 -11.55
C GLY A 99 7.36 -12.47 -11.85
N LYS A 100 6.14 -11.93 -11.77
CA LYS A 100 5.89 -10.49 -11.84
C LYS A 100 6.47 -9.79 -10.62
N ALA A 101 6.79 -8.50 -10.78
CA ALA A 101 7.21 -7.66 -9.66
C ALA A 101 6.20 -7.74 -8.51
N SER A 102 6.70 -7.86 -7.28
CA SER A 102 5.89 -7.83 -6.07
C SER A 102 5.24 -6.44 -5.88
N GLU A 103 4.25 -6.34 -5.01
CA GLU A 103 3.69 -5.04 -4.62
C GLU A 103 4.79 -4.11 -4.09
N ASN A 104 5.67 -4.60 -3.21
CA ASN A 104 6.80 -3.84 -2.68
C ASN A 104 7.76 -3.37 -3.79
N ALA A 105 8.07 -4.23 -4.75
CA ALA A 105 8.93 -3.86 -5.89
C ALA A 105 8.31 -2.75 -6.76
N VAL A 106 7.00 -2.81 -7.01
CA VAL A 106 6.28 -1.76 -7.74
C VAL A 106 6.29 -0.45 -6.95
N LEU A 107 6.01 -0.49 -5.65
CA LEU A 107 6.01 0.69 -4.79
C LEU A 107 7.40 1.33 -4.69
N THR A 108 8.44 0.52 -4.51
CA THR A 108 9.83 0.99 -4.48
C THR A 108 10.23 1.64 -5.80
N SER A 109 9.88 1.02 -6.95
CA SER A 109 10.10 1.63 -8.27
C SER A 109 9.46 3.01 -8.38
N ARG A 110 8.25 3.20 -7.85
CA ARG A 110 7.55 4.50 -7.83
C ARG A 110 8.21 5.51 -6.90
N VAL A 111 8.72 5.06 -5.75
CA VAL A 111 9.43 5.95 -4.80
C VAL A 111 10.77 6.41 -5.39
N ILE A 112 11.43 5.59 -6.22
CA ILE A 112 12.63 5.98 -6.98
C ILE A 112 12.28 6.94 -8.12
N ASP A 113 11.24 6.67 -8.92
CA ASP A 113 10.82 7.49 -10.07
C ASP A 113 10.51 8.95 -9.68
N ARG A 114 9.75 9.15 -8.60
CA ARG A 114 9.21 10.47 -8.21
C ARG A 114 10.29 11.55 -7.99
N PRO A 115 11.37 11.34 -7.23
CA PRO A 115 12.41 12.34 -7.08
C PRO A 115 13.32 12.46 -8.30
N MET A 116 13.42 11.43 -9.13
CA MET A 116 14.30 11.43 -10.29
C MET A 116 13.69 12.16 -11.50
N ARG A 117 12.41 11.90 -11.78
CA ARG A 117 11.70 12.40 -12.96
C ARG A 117 11.74 13.92 -13.12
N PRO A 118 11.51 14.76 -12.09
CA PRO A 118 11.55 16.21 -12.23
C PRO A 118 12.92 16.79 -12.56
N LEU A 119 13.99 16.01 -12.37
CA LEU A 119 15.37 16.44 -12.61
C LEU A 119 15.88 16.15 -14.04
N PHE A 120 15.06 15.54 -14.90
CA PHE A 120 15.34 15.44 -16.33
C PHE A 120 14.83 16.69 -17.06
N PRO A 121 15.48 17.11 -18.18
CA PRO A 121 14.99 18.23 -18.99
C PRO A 121 13.55 17.98 -19.46
N LYS A 122 12.72 19.03 -19.45
CA LYS A 122 11.28 18.92 -19.78
C LYS A 122 11.01 18.52 -21.23
N ASP A 123 11.95 18.81 -22.12
CA ASP A 123 11.91 18.54 -23.56
C ASP A 123 12.70 17.28 -23.97
N TYR A 124 13.20 16.51 -23.02
CA TYR A 124 13.90 15.27 -23.26
C TYR A 124 12.91 14.12 -23.47
N ARG A 125 13.06 13.35 -24.57
CA ARG A 125 12.12 12.27 -24.95
C ARG A 125 12.79 10.92 -25.22
N ASN A 126 14.11 10.79 -25.05
CA ASN A 126 14.76 9.49 -25.15
C ASN A 126 14.27 8.55 -24.06
N ASP A 127 14.16 7.25 -24.36
CA ASP A 127 13.85 6.26 -23.34
C ASP A 127 14.96 6.19 -22.30
N VAL A 128 14.60 6.23 -21.03
CA VAL A 128 15.53 6.01 -19.91
C VAL A 128 15.04 4.87 -19.05
N THR A 129 15.94 3.93 -18.74
CA THR A 129 15.68 2.83 -17.83
C THR A 129 16.66 2.88 -16.66
N LEU A 130 16.12 2.96 -15.44
CA LEU A 130 16.85 2.77 -14.19
C LEU A 130 16.53 1.36 -13.67
N ASN A 131 17.54 0.48 -13.63
CA ASN A 131 17.36 -0.87 -13.12
C ASN A 131 18.14 -1.04 -11.82
N ASN A 132 17.47 -1.58 -10.80
CA ASN A 132 18.00 -1.81 -9.46
C ASN A 132 17.85 -3.29 -9.10
N LEU A 133 18.94 -4.03 -9.11
CA LEU A 133 18.97 -5.45 -8.80
C LEU A 133 19.44 -5.66 -7.36
N VAL A 134 18.55 -6.15 -6.49
CA VAL A 134 18.87 -6.50 -5.11
C VAL A 134 19.58 -7.85 -5.07
N MET A 135 20.83 -7.88 -4.58
CA MET A 135 21.68 -9.07 -4.61
C MET A 135 21.97 -9.64 -3.22
N SER A 136 21.90 -8.83 -2.17
CA SER A 136 22.02 -9.23 -0.77
C SER A 136 21.23 -8.27 0.11
N VAL A 137 20.64 -8.76 1.19
CA VAL A 137 19.87 -7.95 2.16
C VAL A 137 20.41 -8.16 3.56
N ASP A 138 20.81 -7.05 4.17
CA ASP A 138 21.11 -6.90 5.59
C ASP A 138 19.86 -6.33 6.28
N PRO A 139 19.30 -6.98 7.31
CA PRO A 139 18.12 -6.48 8.03
C PRO A 139 18.29 -5.08 8.64
N GLU A 140 19.54 -4.68 8.92
CA GLU A 140 19.87 -3.35 9.47
C GLU A 140 19.94 -2.26 8.38
N CYS A 141 20.02 -2.62 7.10
CA CYS A 141 20.26 -1.70 5.98
C CYS A 141 19.22 -1.88 4.87
N SER A 142 18.35 -0.87 4.67
CA SER A 142 17.27 -0.90 3.66
C SER A 142 17.80 -1.06 2.23
N PRO A 143 17.40 -2.13 1.51
CA PRO A 143 17.73 -2.27 0.09
C PRO A 143 17.01 -1.23 -0.78
N GLU A 144 15.82 -0.76 -0.38
CA GLU A 144 15.05 0.27 -1.08
C GLU A 144 15.82 1.59 -1.05
N LEU A 145 16.31 2.02 0.13
CA LEU A 145 17.13 3.22 0.27
C LEU A 145 18.43 3.10 -0.54
N THR A 146 19.07 1.93 -0.47
CA THR A 146 20.31 1.66 -1.22
C THR A 146 20.08 1.79 -2.72
N ALA A 147 18.93 1.31 -3.24
CA ALA A 147 18.53 1.43 -4.64
C ALA A 147 18.25 2.90 -5.04
N MET A 148 17.61 3.68 -4.17
CA MET A 148 17.36 5.12 -4.42
C MET A 148 18.67 5.89 -4.58
N LEU A 149 19.60 5.70 -3.66
CA LEU A 149 20.93 6.32 -3.72
C LEU A 149 21.73 5.82 -4.94
N GLY A 150 21.68 4.52 -5.21
CA GLY A 150 22.34 3.92 -6.36
C GLY A 150 21.81 4.44 -7.71
N SER A 151 20.49 4.61 -7.84
CA SER A 151 19.86 5.20 -9.02
C SER A 151 20.31 6.66 -9.25
N ALA A 152 20.34 7.46 -8.19
CA ALA A 152 20.82 8.84 -8.26
C ALA A 152 22.29 8.89 -8.68
N ILE A 153 23.17 8.11 -8.06
CA ILE A 153 24.60 8.04 -8.41
C ILE A 153 24.79 7.57 -9.85
N ALA A 154 24.16 6.46 -10.26
CA ALA A 154 24.28 5.91 -11.60
C ALA A 154 23.88 6.91 -12.70
N THR A 155 22.79 7.68 -12.45
CA THR A 155 22.31 8.70 -13.39
C THR A 155 23.25 9.91 -13.41
N CYS A 156 23.69 10.39 -12.25
CA CYS A 156 24.59 11.54 -12.16
C CYS A 156 25.94 11.31 -12.87
N ILE A 157 26.54 10.12 -12.71
CA ILE A 157 27.83 9.78 -13.35
C ILE A 157 27.70 9.42 -14.83
N SER A 158 26.49 9.17 -15.34
CA SER A 158 26.22 8.83 -16.73
C SER A 158 26.34 10.07 -17.65
N ASP A 159 26.32 9.83 -18.95
CA ASP A 159 26.20 10.88 -19.97
C ASP A 159 24.74 11.32 -20.22
N ILE A 160 23.76 10.76 -19.50
CA ILE A 160 22.35 11.13 -19.63
C ILE A 160 22.11 12.53 -19.04
N PRO A 161 21.39 13.46 -19.74
CA PRO A 161 21.03 14.76 -19.21
C PRO A 161 20.20 14.65 -17.93
N PHE A 162 20.71 15.22 -16.84
CA PHE A 162 20.09 15.11 -15.51
C PHE A 162 20.59 16.23 -14.58
N ASP A 163 19.68 16.98 -13.96
CA ASP A 163 19.94 18.12 -13.09
C ASP A 163 20.03 17.72 -11.60
N GLY A 164 20.68 16.58 -11.33
CA GLY A 164 21.00 16.16 -9.98
C GLY A 164 22.30 16.75 -9.45
N PRO A 165 22.75 16.33 -8.27
CA PRO A 165 22.29 15.14 -7.55
C PRO A 165 21.03 15.32 -6.71
N CYS A 166 20.39 14.21 -6.42
CA CYS A 166 19.43 14.09 -5.34
C CYS A 166 19.84 12.98 -4.37
N ALA A 167 19.47 13.13 -3.13
CA ALA A 167 19.69 12.11 -2.09
C ALA A 167 18.40 11.80 -1.34
N THR A 168 18.37 10.65 -0.70
CA THR A 168 17.20 10.15 0.04
C THR A 168 17.63 9.63 1.41
N THR A 169 16.82 9.95 2.41
CA THR A 169 16.95 9.45 3.80
C THR A 169 15.60 8.92 4.26
N GLN A 170 15.64 7.83 5.03
CA GLN A 170 14.51 7.34 5.80
C GLN A 170 14.58 7.86 7.24
N MET A 171 13.42 8.19 7.83
CA MET A 171 13.31 8.69 9.21
C MET A 171 12.24 7.88 9.95
N GLY A 172 12.60 7.38 11.13
CA GLY A 172 11.69 6.79 12.11
C GLY A 172 11.46 7.73 13.30
N LEU A 173 10.44 7.43 14.09
CA LEU A 173 10.14 8.08 15.38
C LEU A 173 9.88 6.98 16.41
N ILE A 174 10.78 6.81 17.39
CA ILE A 174 10.73 5.76 18.41
C ILE A 174 10.87 6.43 19.77
N ASP A 175 9.90 6.23 20.65
CA ASP A 175 9.87 6.84 21.99
C ASP A 175 10.05 8.37 21.96
N GLY A 176 9.56 9.04 20.91
CA GLY A 176 9.68 10.48 20.70
C GLY A 176 11.02 10.96 20.12
N GLU A 177 11.96 10.04 19.84
CA GLU A 177 13.26 10.35 19.25
C GLU A 177 13.33 9.99 17.77
N PHE A 178 13.90 10.87 16.95
CA PHE A 178 14.11 10.62 15.54
C PHE A 178 15.27 9.67 15.28
N VAL A 179 15.03 8.64 14.48
CA VAL A 179 16.03 7.64 14.09
C VAL A 179 16.27 7.74 12.58
N VAL A 180 17.53 8.00 12.20
CA VAL A 180 17.95 8.08 10.79
C VAL A 180 18.18 6.67 10.24
N ASN A 181 17.58 6.37 9.10
CA ASN A 181 17.65 5.08 8.41
C ASN A 181 17.40 3.89 9.35
N PRO A 182 16.21 3.84 9.99
CA PRO A 182 15.89 2.79 10.94
C PRO A 182 15.98 1.40 10.30
N SER A 183 16.42 0.41 11.09
CA SER A 183 16.40 -1.01 10.69
C SER A 183 14.95 -1.53 10.56
N LYS A 184 14.79 -2.70 9.94
CA LYS A 184 13.47 -3.35 9.83
C LYS A 184 12.83 -3.59 11.21
N ALA A 185 13.62 -4.01 12.20
CA ALA A 185 13.13 -4.22 13.57
C ALA A 185 12.70 -2.91 14.24
N GLN A 186 13.46 -1.83 14.03
CA GLN A 186 13.12 -0.50 14.54
C GLN A 186 11.83 0.05 13.89
N LEU A 187 11.59 -0.23 12.62
CA LEU A 187 10.37 0.18 11.93
C LEU A 187 9.10 -0.49 12.46
N GLN A 188 9.20 -1.68 13.06
CA GLN A 188 8.04 -2.36 13.67
C GLN A 188 7.51 -1.64 14.93
N VAL A 189 8.37 -0.91 15.63
CA VAL A 189 8.02 -0.16 16.86
C VAL A 189 8.00 1.35 16.66
N SER A 190 8.22 1.80 15.42
CA SER A 190 8.27 3.22 15.08
C SER A 190 6.89 3.79 14.80
N ASP A 191 6.58 4.96 15.35
CA ASP A 191 5.36 5.72 15.02
C ASP A 191 5.44 6.41 13.66
N LEU A 192 6.59 6.41 13.01
CA LEU A 192 6.83 7.08 11.74
C LEU A 192 7.70 6.22 10.82
N LYS A 193 7.25 6.04 9.59
CA LYS A 193 8.07 5.58 8.46
C LYS A 193 8.03 6.66 7.40
N LEU A 194 9.03 7.54 7.41
CA LEU A 194 9.13 8.68 6.49
C LEU A 194 10.30 8.48 5.54
N THR A 195 10.09 8.74 4.26
CA THR A 195 11.13 8.79 3.23
C THR A 195 11.13 10.19 2.62
N VAL A 196 12.26 10.86 2.65
CA VAL A 196 12.44 12.21 2.10
C VAL A 196 13.57 12.20 1.10
N ALA A 197 13.29 12.65 -0.12
CA ALA A 197 14.34 12.96 -1.09
C ALA A 197 14.51 14.47 -1.25
N SER A 198 15.76 14.90 -1.45
CA SER A 198 16.12 16.32 -1.56
C SER A 198 17.15 16.55 -2.65
N THR A 199 17.11 17.73 -3.26
CA THR A 199 18.24 18.36 -3.92
C THR A 199 19.07 19.14 -2.90
N LYS A 200 20.08 19.85 -3.33
CA LYS A 200 20.96 20.66 -2.47
C LYS A 200 20.19 21.71 -1.65
N GLU A 201 19.11 22.23 -2.18
CA GLU A 201 18.39 23.37 -1.60
C GLU A 201 16.97 23.02 -1.15
N LYS A 202 16.32 22.02 -1.78
CA LYS A 202 14.88 21.83 -1.69
C LYS A 202 14.50 20.35 -1.48
N VAL A 203 13.36 20.14 -0.85
CA VAL A 203 12.73 18.82 -0.74
C VAL A 203 12.00 18.50 -2.05
N ILE A 204 12.26 17.33 -2.63
CA ILE A 204 11.70 16.91 -3.93
C ILE A 204 10.74 15.73 -3.85
N MET A 205 10.73 15.00 -2.75
CA MET A 205 9.77 13.91 -2.52
C MET A 205 9.59 13.66 -1.04
N ILE A 206 8.33 13.44 -0.65
CA ILE A 206 7.94 13.01 0.70
C ILE A 206 6.99 11.83 0.56
N GLU A 207 7.27 10.76 1.30
CA GLU A 207 6.35 9.65 1.48
C GLU A 207 6.37 9.20 2.93
N ALA A 208 5.21 9.16 3.59
CA ALA A 208 5.11 8.77 4.98
C ALA A 208 3.94 7.83 5.26
N GLY A 209 4.15 6.93 6.21
CA GLY A 209 3.12 6.27 7.01
C GLY A 209 3.39 6.61 8.48
N ALA A 210 2.34 6.91 9.26
CA ALA A 210 2.51 7.43 10.60
C ALA A 210 1.34 7.02 11.53
N ASN A 211 1.64 6.82 12.80
CA ASN A 211 0.66 6.51 13.84
C ASN A 211 0.12 7.82 14.44
N GLU A 212 -0.70 8.56 13.66
CA GLU A 212 -1.31 9.83 14.10
C GLU A 212 -0.27 10.87 14.58
N VAL A 213 0.86 10.98 13.85
CA VAL A 213 1.95 11.92 14.19
C VAL A 213 1.49 13.36 13.98
N PRO A 214 1.67 14.26 14.99
CA PRO A 214 1.34 15.68 14.86
C PRO A 214 2.06 16.36 13.70
N GLU A 215 1.43 17.37 13.10
CA GLU A 215 1.91 18.05 11.90
C GLU A 215 3.27 18.74 12.11
N ASP A 216 3.51 19.34 13.26
CA ASP A 216 4.76 19.99 13.63
C ASP A 216 5.92 18.99 13.77
N VAL A 217 5.67 17.83 14.38
CA VAL A 217 6.64 16.73 14.48
C VAL A 217 6.96 16.17 13.09
N MET A 218 5.95 16.01 12.23
CA MET A 218 6.14 15.57 10.84
C MET A 218 7.02 16.55 10.06
N ILE A 219 6.79 17.85 10.17
CA ILE A 219 7.58 18.90 9.53
C ILE A 219 9.04 18.84 10.03
N GLU A 220 9.24 18.70 11.34
CA GLU A 220 10.58 18.57 11.91
C GLU A 220 11.32 17.34 11.36
N ALA A 221 10.65 16.18 11.28
CA ALA A 221 11.20 14.96 10.69
C ALA A 221 11.62 15.14 9.24
N ILE A 222 10.80 15.82 8.42
CA ILE A 222 11.09 16.10 7.01
C ILE A 222 12.39 16.92 6.88
N TYR A 223 12.55 17.98 7.68
CA TYR A 223 13.73 18.83 7.55
C TYR A 223 14.98 18.24 8.20
N LYS A 224 14.86 17.41 9.24
CA LYS A 224 15.99 16.59 9.74
C LYS A 224 16.48 15.60 8.68
N ALA A 225 15.56 14.96 7.94
CA ALA A 225 15.93 14.09 6.82
C ALA A 225 16.59 14.89 5.68
N HIS A 226 16.09 16.11 5.38
CA HIS A 226 16.71 17.02 4.42
C HIS A 226 18.14 17.38 4.80
N ASP A 227 18.41 17.65 6.07
CA ASP A 227 19.77 17.96 6.56
C ASP A 227 20.74 16.76 6.36
N VAL A 228 20.29 15.53 6.64
CA VAL A 228 21.08 14.33 6.36
C VAL A 228 21.32 14.15 4.86
N ASN A 229 20.34 14.47 4.03
CA ASN A 229 20.48 14.40 2.56
C ASN A 229 21.59 15.35 2.06
N GLN A 230 21.88 16.48 2.72
CA GLN A 230 22.96 17.39 2.33
C GLN A 230 24.34 16.72 2.44
N GLU A 231 24.55 15.89 3.46
CA GLU A 231 25.81 15.14 3.62
C GLU A 231 25.96 14.10 2.50
N ILE A 232 24.85 13.40 2.16
CA ILE A 232 24.86 12.41 1.07
C ILE A 232 25.05 13.08 -0.30
N ILE A 233 24.44 14.25 -0.52
CA ILE A 233 24.61 15.03 -1.77
C ILE A 233 26.08 15.43 -1.95
N ALA A 234 26.74 15.93 -0.90
CA ALA A 234 28.16 16.26 -0.96
C ALA A 234 29.03 15.03 -1.30
N PHE A 235 28.68 13.85 -0.79
CA PHE A 235 29.35 12.61 -1.15
C PHE A 235 29.11 12.22 -2.62
N ILE A 236 27.88 12.38 -3.14
CA ILE A 236 27.57 12.13 -4.56
C ILE A 236 28.31 13.11 -5.45
N GLU A 237 28.37 14.40 -5.10
CA GLU A 237 29.13 15.43 -5.85
C GLU A 237 30.59 15.04 -6.00
N GLN A 238 31.23 14.46 -4.98
CA GLN A 238 32.61 13.95 -5.08
C GLN A 238 32.74 12.81 -6.07
N ILE A 239 31.80 11.84 -6.03
CA ILE A 239 31.77 10.72 -7.00
C ILE A 239 31.64 11.25 -8.42
N VAL A 240 30.74 12.22 -8.63
CA VAL A 240 30.50 12.84 -9.94
C VAL A 240 31.74 13.61 -10.44
N ALA A 241 32.41 14.35 -9.56
CA ALA A 241 33.63 15.07 -9.91
C ALA A 241 34.76 14.14 -10.42
N GLU A 242 34.81 12.89 -9.91
CA GLU A 242 35.83 11.93 -10.28
C GLU A 242 35.44 10.97 -11.40
N CYS A 243 34.14 10.64 -11.53
CA CYS A 243 33.63 9.58 -12.40
C CYS A 243 32.58 10.05 -13.41
N GLY A 244 32.11 11.29 -13.29
CA GLY A 244 31.07 11.87 -14.15
C GLY A 244 31.51 11.93 -15.61
N LYS A 245 30.57 11.65 -16.52
CA LYS A 245 30.73 11.81 -17.96
C LYS A 245 30.11 13.12 -18.42
N GLU A 246 30.60 13.66 -19.54
CA GLU A 246 29.96 14.78 -20.24
C GLU A 246 28.54 14.33 -20.69
N LYS A 247 27.56 15.20 -20.48
CA LYS A 247 26.17 14.91 -20.85
C LYS A 247 25.99 14.95 -22.36
N HIS A 248 25.32 13.94 -22.93
CA HIS A 248 25.08 13.89 -24.37
C HIS A 248 24.07 14.96 -24.81
N THR A 249 24.20 15.41 -26.02
CA THR A 249 23.22 16.27 -26.69
C THR A 249 22.02 15.44 -27.15
N TYR A 250 20.84 16.03 -27.18
CA TYR A 250 19.61 15.38 -27.62
C TYR A 250 18.78 16.30 -28.51
N THR A 251 17.82 15.72 -29.23
CA THR A 251 16.86 16.49 -30.02
C THR A 251 15.79 17.04 -29.08
N SER A 252 15.69 18.35 -28.96
CA SER A 252 14.65 19.03 -28.18
C SER A 252 13.30 18.88 -28.89
N CYS A 253 12.24 18.54 -28.09
CA CYS A 253 10.85 18.54 -28.54
C CYS A 253 10.11 19.81 -28.12
N ALA A 254 10.82 20.89 -27.85
CA ALA A 254 10.23 22.19 -27.52
C ALA A 254 9.44 22.76 -28.70
N VAL A 255 8.29 23.35 -28.43
CA VAL A 255 7.46 24.01 -29.44
C VAL A 255 8.19 25.27 -29.97
N PRO A 256 8.37 25.44 -31.28
CA PRO A 256 8.97 26.64 -31.86
C PRO A 256 8.22 27.92 -31.47
N GLU A 257 8.94 28.98 -31.16
CA GLU A 257 8.35 30.28 -30.80
C GLU A 257 7.45 30.85 -31.90
N GLU A 258 7.81 30.60 -33.17
CA GLU A 258 7.05 31.03 -34.36
C GLU A 258 5.67 30.36 -34.41
N LEU A 259 5.59 29.04 -34.19
CA LEU A 259 4.33 28.32 -34.10
C LEU A 259 3.48 28.83 -32.93
N PHE A 260 4.12 29.04 -31.78
CA PHE A 260 3.41 29.53 -30.60
C PHE A 260 2.86 30.96 -30.80
N ALA A 261 3.56 31.82 -31.52
CA ALA A 261 3.09 33.17 -31.88
C ALA A 261 1.91 33.11 -32.86
N ALA A 262 1.99 32.24 -33.90
CA ALA A 262 0.91 32.07 -34.87
C ALA A 262 -0.38 31.51 -34.19
N ILE A 263 -0.24 30.57 -33.27
CA ILE A 263 -1.39 30.07 -32.51
C ILE A 263 -2.05 31.18 -31.68
N LYS A 264 -1.26 32.05 -31.02
CA LYS A 264 -1.79 33.17 -30.23
C LYS A 264 -2.49 34.24 -31.07
N GLU A 265 -2.07 34.43 -32.30
CA GLU A 265 -2.74 35.34 -33.24
C GLU A 265 -4.12 34.80 -33.64
N MET A 266 -4.24 33.49 -33.84
CA MET A 266 -5.48 32.85 -34.24
C MET A 266 -6.44 32.56 -33.07
N VAL A 267 -5.88 32.34 -31.90
CA VAL A 267 -6.60 32.04 -30.63
C VAL A 267 -6.12 33.04 -29.58
N PRO A 268 -6.74 34.23 -29.48
CA PRO A 268 -6.37 35.22 -28.47
C PRO A 268 -6.45 34.69 -27.04
N PRO A 269 -5.69 35.25 -26.09
CA PRO A 269 -5.68 34.79 -24.69
C PRO A 269 -7.05 34.69 -24.03
N GLU A 270 -7.94 35.62 -24.36
CA GLU A 270 -9.32 35.68 -23.86
C GLU A 270 -10.14 34.47 -24.33
N GLN A 271 -9.96 34.03 -25.57
CA GLN A 271 -10.63 32.85 -26.12
C GLN A 271 -10.10 31.57 -25.47
N MET A 272 -8.81 31.46 -25.21
CA MET A 272 -8.25 30.31 -24.49
C MET A 272 -8.71 30.29 -23.04
N GLU A 273 -8.78 31.44 -22.38
CA GLU A 273 -9.29 31.56 -21.01
C GLU A 273 -10.77 31.13 -20.93
N GLU A 274 -11.61 31.57 -21.87
CA GLU A 274 -13.01 31.17 -21.95
C GLU A 274 -13.15 29.66 -22.19
N ALA A 275 -12.31 29.08 -23.04
CA ALA A 275 -12.34 27.65 -23.36
C ALA A 275 -12.00 26.76 -22.16
N VAL A 276 -11.10 27.21 -21.26
CA VAL A 276 -10.69 26.44 -20.06
C VAL A 276 -11.52 26.74 -18.81
N PHE A 277 -12.25 27.87 -18.79
CA PHE A 277 -13.02 28.31 -17.62
C PHE A 277 -14.41 27.66 -17.60
N THR A 278 -14.48 26.47 -17.07
CA THR A 278 -15.71 25.70 -16.84
C THR A 278 -15.49 24.64 -15.77
N ASP A 279 -16.52 24.34 -14.98
CA ASP A 279 -16.55 23.27 -13.99
C ASP A 279 -16.74 21.88 -14.63
N GLU A 280 -17.29 21.83 -15.86
CA GLU A 280 -17.55 20.59 -16.58
C GLU A 280 -16.36 20.15 -17.46
N LYS A 281 -15.75 19.02 -17.10
CA LYS A 281 -14.60 18.45 -17.82
C LYS A 281 -14.91 18.21 -19.31
N GLN A 282 -16.06 17.63 -19.63
CA GLN A 282 -16.42 17.31 -21.02
C GLN A 282 -16.61 18.56 -21.89
N VAL A 283 -17.22 19.60 -21.33
CA VAL A 283 -17.39 20.90 -22.02
C VAL A 283 -16.01 21.50 -22.34
N ARG A 284 -15.10 21.47 -21.39
CA ARG A 284 -13.74 21.97 -21.59
C ARG A 284 -12.99 21.20 -22.69
N GLU A 285 -13.05 19.87 -22.65
CA GLU A 285 -12.41 19.01 -23.65
C GLU A 285 -12.96 19.28 -25.06
N GLU A 286 -14.26 19.50 -25.19
CA GLU A 286 -14.90 19.88 -26.43
C GLU A 286 -14.45 21.25 -26.93
N ASN A 287 -14.40 22.28 -26.07
CA ASN A 287 -13.92 23.60 -26.42
C ASN A 287 -12.48 23.57 -26.94
N ILE A 288 -11.62 22.79 -26.29
CA ILE A 288 -10.21 22.63 -26.69
C ILE A 288 -10.10 21.86 -28.01
N ARG A 289 -10.93 20.85 -28.23
CA ARG A 289 -10.98 20.11 -29.48
C ARG A 289 -11.33 21.04 -30.65
N GLN A 290 -12.33 21.90 -30.50
CA GLN A 290 -12.69 22.89 -31.53
C GLN A 290 -11.56 23.87 -31.85
N ILE A 291 -10.78 24.26 -30.82
CA ILE A 291 -9.58 25.07 -31.04
C ILE A 291 -8.52 24.31 -31.85
N LYS A 292 -8.28 23.03 -31.53
CA LYS A 292 -7.33 22.18 -32.25
C LYS A 292 -7.76 21.99 -33.70
N ASP A 293 -9.00 21.59 -33.94
CA ASP A 293 -9.55 21.39 -35.29
C ASP A 293 -9.35 22.63 -36.17
N LYS A 294 -9.61 23.82 -35.61
CA LYS A 294 -9.39 25.12 -36.29
C LYS A 294 -7.90 25.37 -36.66
N LEU A 295 -6.98 24.99 -35.74
CA LEU A 295 -5.54 25.16 -35.97
C LEU A 295 -5.00 24.15 -36.98
N GLU A 296 -5.46 22.91 -36.92
CA GLU A 296 -5.11 21.85 -37.90
C GLU A 296 -5.54 22.24 -39.32
N GLU A 297 -6.76 22.78 -39.47
CA GLU A 297 -7.26 23.27 -40.74
C GLU A 297 -6.41 24.43 -41.26
N ALA A 298 -6.03 25.36 -40.38
CA ALA A 298 -5.27 26.54 -40.75
C ALA A 298 -3.80 26.27 -41.12
N PHE A 299 -3.22 25.26 -40.50
CA PHE A 299 -1.81 24.88 -40.74
C PHE A 299 -1.67 23.62 -41.59
N ALA A 300 -2.73 23.20 -42.30
CA ALA A 300 -2.77 21.98 -43.12
C ALA A 300 -1.64 21.82 -44.12
N ASP A 301 -1.08 22.98 -44.63
CA ASP A 301 0.02 22.99 -45.59
C ASP A 301 1.42 22.92 -44.91
N ASN A 302 1.49 22.85 -43.56
CA ASN A 302 2.76 22.80 -42.81
C ASN A 302 2.83 21.53 -41.95
N GLU A 303 3.38 20.48 -42.51
CA GLU A 303 3.44 19.12 -41.88
C GLU A 303 4.22 19.14 -40.55
N GLU A 304 5.30 19.95 -40.46
CA GLU A 304 6.11 20.10 -39.23
C GLU A 304 5.30 20.74 -38.07
N TRP A 305 4.46 21.73 -38.40
CA TRP A 305 3.62 22.38 -37.42
C TRP A 305 2.43 21.49 -36.98
N LEU A 306 1.87 20.72 -37.93
CA LEU A 306 0.76 19.79 -37.63
C LEU A 306 1.14 18.77 -36.54
N GLU A 307 2.35 18.21 -36.59
CA GLU A 307 2.84 17.25 -35.60
C GLU A 307 2.99 17.87 -34.19
N LEU A 308 3.13 19.21 -34.12
CA LEU A 308 3.36 19.90 -32.85
C LEU A 308 2.14 20.64 -32.29
N ILE A 309 1.00 20.65 -32.99
CA ILE A 309 -0.23 21.37 -32.56
C ILE A 309 -0.70 20.90 -31.19
N ASP A 310 -0.75 19.61 -30.95
CA ASP A 310 -1.18 19.04 -29.67
C ASP A 310 -0.35 19.54 -28.51
N GLU A 311 0.96 19.48 -28.63
CA GLU A 311 1.88 19.97 -27.58
C GLU A 311 1.79 21.49 -27.44
N ALA A 312 1.68 22.24 -28.55
CA ALA A 312 1.57 23.69 -28.51
C ALA A 312 0.27 24.16 -27.84
N VAL A 313 -0.85 23.53 -28.14
CA VAL A 313 -2.15 23.83 -27.50
C VAL A 313 -2.10 23.43 -26.01
N TYR A 314 -1.51 22.28 -25.68
CA TYR A 314 -1.30 21.87 -24.30
C TYR A 314 -0.49 22.89 -23.49
N GLN A 315 0.62 23.36 -24.05
CA GLN A 315 1.45 24.39 -23.40
C GLN A 315 0.72 25.74 -23.30
N TYR A 316 -0.11 26.09 -24.27
CA TYR A 316 -0.89 27.31 -24.22
C TYR A 316 -1.97 27.25 -23.14
N GLN A 317 -2.71 26.15 -23.06
CA GLN A 317 -3.65 25.91 -21.95
C GLN A 317 -2.95 26.03 -20.59
N LYS A 318 -1.79 25.35 -20.46
CA LYS A 318 -0.99 25.36 -19.24
C LYS A 318 -0.59 26.77 -18.83
N LYS A 319 -0.08 27.58 -19.76
CA LYS A 319 0.29 28.98 -19.49
C LYS A 319 -0.92 29.83 -19.10
N THR A 320 -2.07 29.62 -19.76
CA THR A 320 -3.31 30.34 -19.46
C THR A 320 -3.83 30.01 -18.07
N VAL A 321 -3.99 28.71 -17.73
CA VAL A 321 -4.48 28.28 -16.42
C VAL A 321 -3.54 28.71 -15.30
N ARG A 322 -2.23 28.60 -15.49
CA ARG A 322 -1.24 29.05 -14.50
C ARG A 322 -1.32 30.56 -14.26
N LYS A 323 -1.50 31.36 -15.32
CA LYS A 323 -1.71 32.81 -15.20
C LYS A 323 -2.99 33.12 -14.41
N MET A 324 -4.12 32.47 -14.76
CA MET A 324 -5.40 32.64 -14.05
C MET A 324 -5.24 32.39 -12.55
N ILE A 325 -4.56 31.28 -12.17
CA ILE A 325 -4.39 30.91 -10.76
C ILE A 325 -3.42 31.85 -10.06
N LEU A 326 -2.25 32.10 -10.65
CA LEU A 326 -1.13 32.80 -10.00
C LEU A 326 -1.36 34.32 -9.92
N LYS A 327 -1.90 34.93 -11.00
CA LYS A 327 -2.03 36.40 -11.10
C LYS A 327 -3.45 36.87 -10.82
N ASP A 328 -4.45 36.13 -11.31
CA ASP A 328 -5.85 36.54 -11.20
C ASP A 328 -6.57 35.89 -10.01
N HIS A 329 -5.90 34.93 -9.31
CA HIS A 329 -6.45 34.09 -8.22
C HIS A 329 -7.77 33.40 -8.59
N LYS A 330 -7.89 33.04 -9.88
CA LYS A 330 -9.09 32.47 -10.48
C LYS A 330 -8.83 31.01 -10.86
N ARG A 331 -9.54 30.07 -10.27
CA ARG A 331 -9.46 28.66 -10.62
C ARG A 331 -10.29 28.36 -11.87
N PRO A 332 -9.93 27.34 -12.67
CA PRO A 332 -10.65 27.00 -13.92
C PRO A 332 -12.14 26.68 -13.71
N ASP A 333 -12.52 26.17 -12.55
CA ASP A 333 -13.90 25.84 -12.17
C ASP A 333 -14.59 26.92 -11.34
N GLY A 334 -14.00 28.11 -11.21
CA GLY A 334 -14.57 29.26 -10.51
C GLY A 334 -14.51 29.19 -8.98
N ARG A 335 -13.93 28.13 -8.38
CA ARG A 335 -13.80 28.04 -6.92
C ARG A 335 -12.75 29.03 -6.37
N GLU A 336 -12.93 29.39 -5.09
CA GLU A 336 -11.89 30.05 -4.30
C GLU A 336 -10.69 29.11 -4.06
N LEU A 337 -9.49 29.67 -3.79
CA LEU A 337 -8.25 28.90 -3.64
C LEU A 337 -8.28 27.85 -2.52
N THR A 338 -9.12 28.06 -1.50
CA THR A 338 -9.30 27.16 -0.34
C THR A 338 -10.55 26.31 -0.41
N GLN A 339 -11.41 26.56 -1.41
CA GLN A 339 -12.72 25.91 -1.51
C GLN A 339 -12.59 24.47 -1.97
N ILE A 340 -13.26 23.56 -1.24
CA ILE A 340 -13.40 22.15 -1.58
C ILE A 340 -14.60 22.01 -2.52
N ARG A 341 -14.51 21.08 -3.49
CA ARG A 341 -15.64 20.70 -4.37
C ARG A 341 -16.84 20.22 -3.56
N PRO A 342 -18.07 20.27 -4.11
CA PRO A 342 -19.25 19.72 -3.45
C PRO A 342 -19.02 18.29 -2.97
N LEU A 343 -19.42 18.02 -1.72
CA LEU A 343 -19.18 16.74 -1.05
C LEU A 343 -20.51 16.00 -0.83
N ALA A 344 -20.48 14.68 -1.02
CA ALA A 344 -21.56 13.78 -0.60
C ALA A 344 -20.97 12.44 -0.13
N ALA A 345 -21.65 11.80 0.81
CA ALA A 345 -21.27 10.48 1.31
C ALA A 345 -22.52 9.64 1.60
N GLU A 346 -22.43 8.35 1.31
CA GLU A 346 -23.49 7.37 1.51
C GLU A 346 -22.90 6.07 1.98
N VAL A 347 -23.56 5.37 2.92
CA VAL A 347 -23.19 4.02 3.37
C VAL A 347 -24.27 3.03 2.97
N ASP A 348 -23.93 1.73 2.93
CA ASP A 348 -24.85 0.63 2.58
C ASP A 348 -25.42 0.68 1.15
N LEU A 349 -24.70 1.27 0.23
CA LEU A 349 -25.09 1.37 -1.16
C LEU A 349 -25.28 -0.02 -1.81
N ILE A 350 -24.44 -0.99 -1.45
CA ILE A 350 -24.44 -2.33 -2.07
C ILE A 350 -25.01 -3.35 -1.08
N PRO A 351 -26.17 -3.96 -1.39
CA PRO A 351 -26.72 -5.02 -0.56
C PRO A 351 -25.86 -6.29 -0.60
N ARG A 352 -25.92 -7.11 0.45
CA ARG A 352 -25.25 -8.42 0.59
C ARG A 352 -23.72 -8.39 0.70
N VAL A 353 -23.08 -7.22 0.75
CA VAL A 353 -21.68 -7.08 1.14
C VAL A 353 -21.56 -6.90 2.66
N HIS A 354 -20.35 -6.99 3.20
CA HIS A 354 -20.18 -6.87 4.66
C HIS A 354 -20.20 -5.41 5.13
N GLY A 355 -19.78 -4.48 4.28
CA GLY A 355 -19.91 -3.03 4.44
C GLY A 355 -19.60 -2.34 3.12
N SER A 356 -20.25 -1.22 2.86
CA SER A 356 -19.98 -0.39 1.69
C SER A 356 -20.21 1.07 1.98
N ALA A 357 -19.45 1.93 1.28
CA ALA A 357 -19.63 3.36 1.32
C ALA A 357 -19.24 3.98 -0.02
N MET A 358 -19.95 5.05 -0.39
CA MET A 358 -19.62 5.89 -1.51
C MET A 358 -19.23 7.28 -1.01
N PHE A 359 -18.17 7.82 -1.59
CA PHE A 359 -17.73 9.19 -1.34
C PHE A 359 -17.61 9.93 -2.66
N THR A 360 -18.28 11.08 -2.74
CA THR A 360 -18.30 11.94 -3.92
C THR A 360 -17.71 13.30 -3.58
N ARG A 361 -16.81 13.79 -4.44
CA ARG A 361 -16.22 15.12 -4.36
C ARG A 361 -16.19 15.75 -5.76
N GLY A 362 -17.19 16.57 -6.07
CA GLY A 362 -17.44 17.05 -7.43
C GLY A 362 -17.54 15.87 -8.40
N GLN A 363 -16.78 15.91 -9.48
CA GLN A 363 -16.67 14.84 -10.48
C GLN A 363 -15.65 13.76 -10.12
N THR A 364 -15.52 13.43 -8.83
CA THR A 364 -14.73 12.29 -8.36
C THR A 364 -15.59 11.45 -7.43
N GLN A 365 -15.87 10.20 -7.82
CA GLN A 365 -16.76 9.29 -7.11
C GLN A 365 -16.13 7.93 -6.92
N ILE A 366 -16.04 7.49 -5.65
CA ILE A 366 -15.46 6.21 -5.24
C ILE A 366 -16.48 5.42 -4.44
N CYS A 367 -16.70 4.18 -4.83
CA CYS A 367 -17.39 3.19 -4.01
C CYS A 367 -16.37 2.24 -3.39
N ASN A 368 -16.37 2.12 -2.05
CA ASN A 368 -15.56 1.13 -1.37
C ASN A 368 -16.42 0.02 -0.78
N VAL A 369 -15.93 -1.21 -0.89
CA VAL A 369 -16.57 -2.41 -0.35
C VAL A 369 -15.60 -3.12 0.58
N THR A 370 -16.04 -3.35 1.82
CA THR A 370 -15.28 -4.09 2.83
C THR A 370 -15.79 -5.53 2.93
N THR A 371 -14.85 -6.47 2.93
CA THR A 371 -15.11 -7.90 3.15
C THR A 371 -14.32 -8.36 4.39
N LEU A 372 -14.98 -9.06 5.28
CA LEU A 372 -14.41 -9.67 6.48
C LEU A 372 -14.32 -11.17 6.29
N ALA A 373 -13.23 -11.78 6.75
CA ALA A 373 -12.98 -13.21 6.64
C ALA A 373 -12.16 -13.70 7.86
N PRO A 374 -12.08 -15.02 8.13
CA PRO A 374 -11.16 -15.56 9.12
C PRO A 374 -9.71 -15.18 8.83
N LEU A 375 -8.85 -15.19 9.85
CA LEU A 375 -7.41 -14.86 9.74
C LEU A 375 -6.66 -15.76 8.77
N SER A 376 -7.09 -17.01 8.58
CA SER A 376 -6.54 -17.94 7.58
C SER A 376 -6.64 -17.43 6.14
N GLU A 377 -7.52 -16.46 5.87
CA GLU A 377 -7.64 -15.79 4.55
C GLU A 377 -6.73 -14.56 4.41
N ALA A 378 -5.90 -14.24 5.42
CA ALA A 378 -4.91 -13.18 5.32
C ALA A 378 -3.93 -13.45 4.17
N GLN A 379 -3.52 -12.41 3.47
CA GLN A 379 -2.55 -12.53 2.39
C GLN A 379 -1.19 -13.00 2.94
N LYS A 380 -0.66 -14.10 2.39
CA LYS A 380 0.69 -14.55 2.70
C LYS A 380 1.69 -13.75 1.88
N LEU A 381 2.73 -13.27 2.56
CA LEU A 381 3.82 -12.52 1.93
C LEU A 381 5.04 -13.43 1.81
N ASP A 382 5.60 -13.53 0.60
CA ASP A 382 6.84 -14.25 0.29
C ASP A 382 7.79 -13.24 -0.38
N GLY A 383 8.46 -12.43 0.43
CA GLY A 383 9.32 -11.34 -0.02
C GLY A 383 10.69 -11.35 0.66
N LEU A 384 11.45 -10.26 0.44
CA LEU A 384 12.78 -10.05 1.05
C LEU A 384 12.69 -9.63 2.52
N ASN A 385 11.52 -9.22 3.01
CA ASN A 385 11.30 -8.92 4.41
C ASN A 385 10.84 -10.18 5.16
N GLU A 386 11.72 -10.76 5.98
CA GLU A 386 11.44 -12.00 6.72
C GLU A 386 10.57 -11.76 7.97
N LEU A 387 10.45 -10.51 8.42
CA LEU A 387 9.63 -10.12 9.56
C LEU A 387 8.15 -9.95 9.21
N GLU A 388 7.83 -9.82 7.92
CA GLU A 388 6.47 -9.67 7.41
C GLU A 388 6.06 -10.91 6.61
N THR A 389 5.37 -11.84 7.26
CA THR A 389 4.93 -13.10 6.65
C THR A 389 3.48 -13.07 6.18
N GLY A 390 2.71 -12.10 6.62
CA GLY A 390 1.29 -11.96 6.30
C GLY A 390 0.79 -10.53 6.35
N LYS A 391 -0.32 -10.29 5.68
CA LYS A 391 -1.01 -9.00 5.61
C LYS A 391 -2.48 -9.23 5.90
N ARG A 392 -2.91 -8.82 7.10
CA ARG A 392 -4.29 -8.97 7.57
C ARG A 392 -5.25 -7.97 6.93
N TYR A 393 -4.79 -6.73 6.75
CA TYR A 393 -5.54 -5.68 6.04
C TYR A 393 -5.02 -5.53 4.63
N MET A 394 -5.90 -5.67 3.64
CA MET A 394 -5.60 -5.53 2.23
C MET A 394 -6.48 -4.41 1.65
N HIS A 395 -5.87 -3.44 1.00
CA HIS A 395 -6.61 -2.39 0.30
C HIS A 395 -6.30 -2.43 -1.19
N HIS A 396 -7.31 -2.76 -2.00
CA HIS A 396 -7.22 -2.78 -3.45
C HIS A 396 -7.95 -1.59 -4.06
N TYR A 397 -7.40 -1.08 -5.15
CA TYR A 397 -7.93 0.09 -5.85
C TYR A 397 -8.03 -0.22 -7.34
N ASN A 398 -9.19 0.01 -7.92
CA ASN A 398 -9.48 -0.21 -9.33
C ASN A 398 -9.82 1.12 -10.02
N PHE A 399 -9.21 1.34 -11.20
CA PHE A 399 -9.41 2.53 -12.01
C PHE A 399 -9.80 2.13 -13.43
N PRO A 400 -11.07 1.78 -13.66
CA PRO A 400 -11.55 1.39 -14.99
C PRO A 400 -11.60 2.60 -15.94
N SER A 401 -11.43 2.36 -17.23
CA SER A 401 -11.35 3.40 -18.26
C SER A 401 -12.61 4.27 -18.34
N TYR A 402 -13.78 3.71 -18.08
CA TYR A 402 -15.05 4.46 -18.07
C TYR A 402 -15.05 5.60 -17.03
N SER A 403 -14.26 5.50 -15.96
CA SER A 403 -14.21 6.53 -14.90
C SER A 403 -13.67 7.88 -15.38
N VAL A 404 -12.99 7.89 -16.51
CA VAL A 404 -12.47 9.09 -17.20
C VAL A 404 -13.04 9.27 -18.60
N GLY A 405 -14.01 8.44 -19.01
CA GLY A 405 -14.65 8.49 -20.33
C GLY A 405 -13.81 7.87 -21.46
N GLU A 406 -12.80 7.06 -21.13
CA GLU A 406 -11.93 6.41 -22.13
C GLU A 406 -12.36 4.98 -22.45
N THR A 407 -11.99 4.49 -23.63
CA THR A 407 -12.17 3.09 -24.04
C THR A 407 -10.83 2.37 -24.02
N LYS A 408 -10.65 1.45 -23.06
CA LYS A 408 -9.44 0.62 -22.94
C LYS A 408 -9.83 -0.80 -22.52
N PRO A 409 -9.13 -1.85 -23.03
CA PRO A 409 -9.32 -3.21 -22.52
C PRO A 409 -8.91 -3.31 -21.05
N SER A 410 -9.66 -4.06 -20.26
CA SER A 410 -9.33 -4.33 -18.86
C SER A 410 -8.12 -5.30 -18.79
N ARG A 411 -7.02 -4.84 -18.18
CA ARG A 411 -5.76 -5.59 -18.04
C ARG A 411 -5.35 -5.57 -16.59
N GLY A 412 -6.02 -5.98 -15.63
CA GLY A 412 -5.61 -5.96 -14.22
C GLY A 412 -4.97 -4.63 -13.74
N PRO A 413 -4.61 -4.52 -12.46
CA PRO A 413 -4.10 -3.29 -11.90
C PRO A 413 -2.69 -2.94 -12.44
N GLY A 414 -2.53 -1.70 -12.88
CA GLY A 414 -1.24 -1.12 -13.23
C GLY A 414 -0.48 -0.58 -12.01
N ARG A 415 0.74 -0.06 -12.24
CA ARG A 415 1.59 0.51 -11.17
C ARG A 415 0.91 1.68 -10.44
N ARG A 416 0.06 2.45 -11.13
CA ARG A 416 -0.68 3.59 -10.53
C ARG A 416 -1.74 3.10 -9.55
N GLU A 417 -2.53 2.10 -9.95
CA GLU A 417 -3.56 1.52 -9.08
C GLU A 417 -2.96 0.88 -7.83
N ILE A 418 -1.85 0.16 -7.97
CA ILE A 418 -1.12 -0.42 -6.82
C ILE A 418 -0.67 0.71 -5.88
N GLY A 419 -0.10 1.79 -6.41
CA GLY A 419 0.34 2.94 -5.59
C GLY A 419 -0.80 3.67 -4.88
N HIS A 420 -1.96 3.83 -5.53
CA HIS A 420 -3.14 4.46 -4.92
C HIS A 420 -3.75 3.57 -3.83
N GLY A 421 -3.83 2.26 -4.06
CA GLY A 421 -4.28 1.29 -3.07
C GLY A 421 -3.40 1.30 -1.82
N ALA A 422 -2.08 1.23 -2.01
CA ALA A 422 -1.11 1.24 -0.92
C ALA A 422 -1.12 2.55 -0.10
N LEU A 423 -1.42 3.70 -0.71
CA LEU A 423 -1.57 4.96 0.03
C LEU A 423 -2.80 4.93 0.95
N ALA A 424 -3.95 4.48 0.44
CA ALA A 424 -5.17 4.37 1.25
C ALA A 424 -5.04 3.29 2.34
N GLU A 425 -4.35 2.17 2.05
CA GLU A 425 -4.02 1.15 3.04
C GLU A 425 -3.19 1.72 4.18
N ARG A 426 -2.09 2.37 3.85
CA ARG A 426 -1.18 3.01 4.82
C ARG A 426 -1.89 4.06 5.67
N ALA A 427 -2.84 4.80 5.07
CA ALA A 427 -3.63 5.82 5.76
C ALA A 427 -4.54 5.24 6.85
N LEU A 428 -5.05 4.02 6.67
CA LEU A 428 -6.04 3.39 7.54
C LEU A 428 -5.43 2.40 8.54
N LEU A 429 -4.28 1.80 8.23
CA LEU A 429 -3.58 0.86 9.12
C LEU A 429 -3.46 1.34 10.57
N PRO A 430 -3.10 2.61 10.85
CA PRO A 430 -2.92 3.08 12.22
C PRO A 430 -4.18 3.14 13.06
N VAL A 431 -5.36 3.12 12.44
CA VAL A 431 -6.65 3.20 13.14
C VAL A 431 -7.39 1.87 13.22
N LEU A 432 -6.87 0.82 12.63
CA LEU A 432 -7.48 -0.51 12.73
C LEU A 432 -7.29 -1.11 14.13
N PRO A 433 -8.25 -1.91 14.59
CA PRO A 433 -8.11 -2.66 15.84
C PRO A 433 -6.99 -3.71 15.72
N SER A 434 -6.44 -4.14 16.86
CA SER A 434 -5.50 -5.25 16.91
C SER A 434 -6.15 -6.57 16.46
N GLU A 435 -5.33 -7.59 16.21
CA GLU A 435 -5.84 -8.93 15.88
C GLU A 435 -6.60 -9.57 17.04
N GLU A 436 -6.18 -9.28 18.26
CA GLU A 436 -6.84 -9.76 19.49
C GLU A 436 -8.23 -9.13 19.69
N GLU A 437 -8.35 -7.82 19.39
CA GLU A 437 -9.62 -7.08 19.51
C GLU A 437 -10.61 -7.42 18.39
N PHE A 438 -10.10 -7.68 17.18
CA PHE A 438 -10.92 -7.94 15.99
C PHE A 438 -10.26 -8.98 15.08
N PRO A 439 -10.48 -10.29 15.34
CA PRO A 439 -9.74 -11.40 14.71
C PRO A 439 -10.20 -11.72 13.29
N TYR A 440 -10.24 -10.71 12.42
CA TYR A 440 -10.60 -10.85 11.03
C TYR A 440 -9.46 -10.45 10.09
N ALA A 441 -9.32 -11.17 9.00
CA ALA A 441 -8.71 -10.64 7.79
C ALA A 441 -9.71 -9.67 7.13
N ILE A 442 -9.23 -8.48 6.74
CA ILE A 442 -10.05 -7.39 6.23
C ILE A 442 -9.59 -7.06 4.81
N ARG A 443 -10.50 -7.12 3.85
CA ARG A 443 -10.22 -6.68 2.48
C ARG A 443 -11.14 -5.53 2.09
N SER A 444 -10.56 -4.36 1.83
CA SER A 444 -11.23 -3.20 1.25
C SER A 444 -10.94 -3.10 -0.25
N VAL A 445 -11.95 -2.87 -1.06
CA VAL A 445 -11.81 -2.66 -2.51
C VAL A 445 -12.47 -1.35 -2.89
N SER A 446 -11.68 -0.43 -3.43
CA SER A 446 -12.17 0.84 -3.96
C SER A 446 -12.37 0.75 -5.46
N GLU A 447 -13.60 0.95 -5.90
CA GLU A 447 -14.00 1.04 -7.30
C GLU A 447 -14.18 2.52 -7.68
N THR A 448 -13.42 2.99 -8.66
CA THR A 448 -13.52 4.35 -9.16
C THR A 448 -14.67 4.43 -10.17
N PHE A 449 -15.76 5.12 -9.82
CA PHE A 449 -16.90 5.32 -10.71
C PHE A 449 -16.69 6.54 -11.61
N GLU A 450 -16.12 7.62 -11.06
CA GLU A 450 -15.80 8.84 -11.80
C GLU A 450 -14.53 9.47 -11.26
N SER A 451 -13.70 10.09 -12.13
CA SER A 451 -12.44 10.71 -11.74
C SER A 451 -12.17 12.03 -12.44
N ASN A 452 -12.02 13.08 -11.62
CA ASN A 452 -11.47 14.37 -12.01
C ASN A 452 -10.49 14.90 -10.94
N GLY A 453 -9.45 14.10 -10.67
CA GLY A 453 -8.36 14.46 -9.74
C GLY A 453 -8.54 13.94 -8.31
N SER A 454 -7.42 13.56 -7.70
CA SER A 454 -7.27 13.12 -6.30
C SER A 454 -8.19 11.98 -5.85
N THR A 455 -8.34 10.97 -6.70
CA THR A 455 -9.19 9.79 -6.44
C THR A 455 -8.70 8.93 -5.28
N SER A 456 -7.39 8.85 -5.02
CA SER A 456 -6.83 8.12 -3.88
C SER A 456 -7.29 8.68 -2.53
N MET A 457 -7.48 9.99 -2.43
CA MET A 457 -7.97 10.64 -1.21
C MET A 457 -9.47 10.40 -1.01
N ALA A 458 -10.26 10.40 -2.07
CA ALA A 458 -11.66 9.98 -2.03
C ALA A 458 -11.77 8.49 -1.65
N SER A 459 -10.86 7.63 -2.15
CA SER A 459 -10.75 6.23 -1.77
C SER A 459 -10.51 6.06 -0.25
N THR A 460 -9.61 6.84 0.33
CA THR A 460 -9.37 6.81 1.79
C THR A 460 -10.62 7.15 2.59
N CYS A 461 -11.36 8.21 2.20
CA CYS A 461 -12.61 8.59 2.86
C CYS A 461 -13.69 7.52 2.74
N ALA A 462 -13.91 6.98 1.53
CA ALA A 462 -14.87 5.91 1.28
C ALA A 462 -14.52 4.64 2.06
N SER A 463 -13.25 4.26 2.08
CA SER A 463 -12.76 3.07 2.80
C SER A 463 -12.93 3.19 4.31
N CYS A 464 -12.65 4.36 4.88
CA CYS A 464 -12.88 4.63 6.30
C CYS A 464 -14.34 4.39 6.66
N MET A 465 -15.28 4.97 5.91
CA MET A 465 -16.72 4.78 6.15
C MET A 465 -17.19 3.34 5.89
N SER A 466 -16.63 2.67 4.88
CA SER A 466 -16.95 1.28 4.56
C SER A 466 -16.51 0.32 5.68
N LEU A 467 -15.34 0.55 6.28
CA LEU A 467 -14.86 -0.19 7.46
C LEU A 467 -15.81 0.01 8.65
N MET A 468 -16.21 1.27 8.92
CA MET A 468 -17.18 1.59 9.98
C MET A 468 -18.54 0.92 9.72
N ALA A 469 -19.02 0.93 8.48
CA ALA A 469 -20.28 0.28 8.09
C ALA A 469 -20.20 -1.25 8.17
N ALA A 470 -19.02 -1.83 7.99
CA ALA A 470 -18.79 -3.27 8.18
C ALA A 470 -18.72 -3.70 9.66
N GLY A 471 -18.73 -2.75 10.60
CA GLY A 471 -18.59 -3.04 12.03
C GLY A 471 -17.14 -3.24 12.47
N VAL A 472 -16.15 -2.75 11.69
CA VAL A 472 -14.75 -2.75 12.13
C VAL A 472 -14.56 -1.60 13.15
N PRO A 473 -14.16 -1.88 14.39
CA PRO A 473 -14.05 -0.89 15.45
C PRO A 473 -12.78 -0.06 15.32
N ILE A 474 -12.69 0.74 14.22
CA ILE A 474 -11.57 1.66 14.04
C ILE A 474 -11.53 2.69 15.16
N LYS A 475 -10.32 3.01 15.66
CA LYS A 475 -10.14 3.91 16.81
C LYS A 475 -10.43 5.39 16.51
N ALA A 476 -10.38 5.79 15.24
CA ALA A 476 -10.64 7.14 14.79
C ALA A 476 -11.01 7.21 13.30
N MET A 477 -11.82 8.19 12.92
CA MET A 477 -12.13 8.49 11.53
C MET A 477 -10.91 9.08 10.82
N VAL A 478 -10.66 8.66 9.59
CA VAL A 478 -9.56 9.14 8.73
C VAL A 478 -10.16 9.78 7.48
N ALA A 479 -9.74 11.00 7.18
CA ALA A 479 -10.00 11.65 5.90
C ALA A 479 -8.70 11.97 5.17
N GLY A 480 -8.78 12.16 3.86
CA GLY A 480 -7.66 12.56 3.01
C GLY A 480 -8.06 13.64 2.02
N ILE A 481 -7.10 14.51 1.71
CA ILE A 481 -7.25 15.56 0.72
C ILE A 481 -5.92 15.85 0.03
N SER A 482 -5.96 16.47 -1.15
CA SER A 482 -4.78 16.98 -1.84
C SER A 482 -4.69 18.51 -1.79
N CYS A 483 -3.46 18.98 -1.73
CA CYS A 483 -3.10 20.38 -1.92
C CYS A 483 -2.22 20.51 -3.17
N GLY A 484 -2.57 21.42 -4.06
CA GLY A 484 -1.79 21.76 -5.25
C GLY A 484 -0.93 22.99 -5.07
N LEU A 485 -0.06 23.23 -6.03
CA LEU A 485 0.84 24.37 -6.07
C LEU A 485 0.95 24.88 -7.51
N VAL A 486 0.91 26.19 -7.66
CA VAL A 486 1.35 26.87 -8.88
C VAL A 486 2.39 27.90 -8.46
N THR A 487 3.60 27.80 -9.04
CA THR A 487 4.73 28.72 -8.79
C THR A 487 4.89 29.73 -9.92
N GLY A 488 5.41 30.89 -9.60
CA GLY A 488 5.85 31.89 -10.56
C GLY A 488 7.35 31.84 -10.78
N ASP A 489 7.94 33.03 -11.02
CA ASP A 489 9.36 33.16 -11.39
C ASP A 489 10.31 33.10 -10.18
N THR A 490 9.81 33.28 -8.96
CA THR A 490 10.61 33.24 -7.73
C THR A 490 10.00 32.27 -6.72
N ASP A 491 10.77 31.85 -5.73
CA ASP A 491 10.33 30.94 -4.68
C ASP A 491 9.22 31.49 -3.79
N ASP A 492 9.08 32.82 -3.72
CA ASP A 492 8.03 33.53 -2.97
C ASP A 492 6.76 33.81 -3.79
N ASP A 493 6.81 33.67 -5.13
CA ASP A 493 5.66 33.85 -6.03
C ASP A 493 4.98 32.49 -6.25
N TYR A 494 4.07 32.13 -5.34
CA TYR A 494 3.34 30.87 -5.43
C TYR A 494 1.93 30.96 -4.87
N VAL A 495 1.07 30.08 -5.34
CA VAL A 495 -0.30 29.86 -4.85
C VAL A 495 -0.52 28.41 -4.49
N LEU A 496 -1.03 28.16 -3.28
CA LEU A 496 -1.49 26.84 -2.85
C LEU A 496 -2.99 26.70 -3.16
N LEU A 497 -3.40 25.50 -3.59
CA LEU A 497 -4.77 25.16 -3.96
C LEU A 497 -5.27 24.00 -3.09
N THR A 498 -6.36 24.18 -2.37
CA THR A 498 -7.01 23.07 -1.64
C THR A 498 -7.89 22.29 -2.61
N ASP A 499 -7.84 20.96 -2.57
CA ASP A 499 -8.65 20.05 -3.39
C ASP A 499 -8.51 20.29 -4.90
N ILE A 500 -7.38 19.87 -5.44
CA ILE A 500 -7.11 20.02 -6.88
C ILE A 500 -7.97 19.10 -7.73
N GLN A 501 -8.45 19.62 -8.86
CA GLN A 501 -9.04 18.84 -9.94
C GLN A 501 -7.96 18.39 -10.96
N GLY A 502 -8.36 17.51 -11.92
CA GLY A 502 -7.44 16.95 -12.90
C GLY A 502 -6.64 17.99 -13.67
N LEU A 503 -7.26 19.09 -14.14
CA LEU A 503 -6.56 20.15 -14.87
C LEU A 503 -5.51 20.85 -14.01
N GLU A 504 -5.79 21.07 -12.74
CA GLU A 504 -4.87 21.70 -11.78
C GLU A 504 -3.74 20.75 -11.39
N ASP A 505 -4.00 19.41 -11.34
CA ASP A 505 -2.95 18.40 -11.24
C ASP A 505 -2.05 18.42 -12.47
N PHE A 506 -2.60 18.42 -13.69
CA PHE A 506 -1.80 18.41 -14.94
C PHE A 506 -0.93 19.64 -15.10
N PHE A 507 -1.45 20.84 -14.84
CA PHE A 507 -0.78 22.11 -15.11
C PHE A 507 -0.08 22.72 -13.90
N GLY A 508 -0.39 22.26 -12.70
CA GLY A 508 0.29 22.64 -11.47
C GLY A 508 1.67 22.00 -11.31
N ASP A 509 2.30 22.33 -10.21
CA ASP A 509 3.67 21.95 -9.90
C ASP A 509 3.76 20.88 -8.81
N MET A 510 2.68 20.66 -8.05
CA MET A 510 2.64 19.73 -6.92
C MET A 510 1.26 19.11 -6.76
N ASP A 511 1.23 17.82 -6.42
CA ASP A 511 0.10 17.09 -5.84
C ASP A 511 0.52 16.54 -4.47
N PHE A 512 0.14 17.26 -3.42
CA PHE A 512 0.52 16.96 -2.03
C PHE A 512 -0.67 16.34 -1.30
N LYS A 513 -0.65 15.03 -1.08
CA LYS A 513 -1.72 14.27 -0.44
C LYS A 513 -1.42 14.03 1.01
N VAL A 514 -2.35 14.39 1.89
CA VAL A 514 -2.24 14.15 3.33
C VAL A 514 -3.51 13.50 3.85
N THR A 515 -3.33 12.41 4.58
CA THR A 515 -4.38 11.72 5.32
C THR A 515 -4.14 11.82 6.81
N GLY A 516 -5.17 11.71 7.61
CA GLY A 516 -5.03 11.71 9.06
C GLY A 516 -6.36 11.75 9.78
N THR A 517 -6.26 11.65 11.10
CA THR A 517 -7.35 11.78 12.06
C THR A 517 -7.44 13.22 12.58
N THR A 518 -8.23 13.44 13.61
CA THR A 518 -8.25 14.71 14.36
C THR A 518 -6.98 14.95 15.18
N LYS A 519 -6.21 13.88 15.50
CA LYS A 519 -5.00 13.95 16.32
C LYS A 519 -3.74 14.24 15.49
N GLY A 520 -3.62 13.62 14.32
CA GLY A 520 -2.41 13.75 13.52
C GLY A 520 -2.49 13.04 12.17
N ILE A 521 -1.36 13.03 11.49
CA ILE A 521 -1.16 12.50 10.15
C ILE A 521 -1.03 10.96 10.21
N THR A 522 -1.67 10.28 9.25
CA THR A 522 -1.53 8.82 9.06
C THR A 522 -0.76 8.46 7.80
N ALA A 523 -0.86 9.28 6.72
CA ALA A 523 0.02 9.11 5.56
C ALA A 523 0.21 10.41 4.80
N ILE A 524 1.36 10.51 4.11
CA ILE A 524 1.68 11.57 3.14
C ILE A 524 2.20 10.93 1.86
N GLN A 525 1.80 11.52 0.73
CA GLN A 525 2.43 11.29 -0.56
C GLN A 525 2.52 12.61 -1.32
N MET A 526 3.72 12.98 -1.76
CA MET A 526 3.99 14.19 -2.52
C MET A 526 4.56 13.85 -3.89
N ASP A 527 3.92 14.33 -4.93
CA ASP A 527 4.39 14.30 -6.31
C ASP A 527 4.62 15.74 -6.80
N ILE A 528 5.77 16.03 -7.42
CA ILE A 528 6.11 17.35 -7.93
C ILE A 528 6.61 17.30 -9.36
N LYS A 529 6.54 18.47 -10.06
CA LYS A 529 6.99 18.65 -11.45
C LYS A 529 8.05 19.76 -11.59
N ILE A 530 8.58 20.21 -10.46
CA ILE A 530 9.63 21.23 -10.32
C ILE A 530 10.79 20.70 -9.48
N HIS A 531 11.90 21.45 -9.42
CA HIS A 531 13.15 21.02 -8.77
C HIS A 531 13.12 21.05 -7.22
N GLY A 532 11.94 21.14 -6.62
CA GLY A 532 11.77 21.02 -5.18
C GLY A 532 10.90 22.12 -4.56
N LEU A 533 10.59 21.92 -3.28
CA LEU A 533 9.74 22.79 -2.47
C LEU A 533 10.54 23.43 -1.34
N THR A 534 10.23 24.68 -1.08
CA THR A 534 10.72 25.41 0.09
C THR A 534 9.95 25.06 1.34
N ARG A 535 10.51 25.33 2.51
CA ARG A 535 9.87 25.05 3.80
C ARG A 535 8.49 25.70 3.96
N PRO A 536 8.29 27.00 3.64
CA PRO A 536 6.98 27.64 3.73
C PRO A 536 5.89 26.94 2.90
N ILE A 537 6.24 26.42 1.71
CA ILE A 537 5.30 25.68 0.84
C ILE A 537 4.87 24.38 1.50
N VAL A 538 5.82 23.58 2.04
CA VAL A 538 5.54 22.31 2.72
C VAL A 538 4.66 22.55 3.96
N GLU A 539 5.02 23.51 4.80
CA GLU A 539 4.25 23.87 5.99
C GLU A 539 2.83 24.35 5.65
N GLY A 540 2.74 25.21 4.63
CA GLY A 540 1.45 25.71 4.13
C GLY A 540 0.55 24.60 3.58
N ALA A 541 1.11 23.65 2.82
CA ALA A 541 0.37 22.52 2.27
C ALA A 541 -0.15 21.59 3.38
N ILE A 542 0.68 21.24 4.36
CA ILE A 542 0.29 20.41 5.51
C ILE A 542 -0.83 21.08 6.30
N LYS A 543 -0.72 22.40 6.58
CA LYS A 543 -1.73 23.16 7.28
C LYS A 543 -3.08 23.16 6.53
N ARG A 544 -3.07 23.47 5.22
CA ARG A 544 -4.29 23.45 4.39
C ARG A 544 -4.94 22.07 4.35
N CYS A 545 -4.16 21.03 4.23
CA CYS A 545 -4.67 19.66 4.27
C CYS A 545 -5.29 19.31 5.63
N LYS A 546 -4.73 19.80 6.75
CA LYS A 546 -5.35 19.62 8.08
C LYS A 546 -6.73 20.26 8.16
N GLU A 547 -6.83 21.52 7.79
CA GLU A 547 -8.09 22.27 7.81
C GLU A 547 -9.15 21.59 6.93
N ALA A 548 -8.76 21.16 5.72
CA ALA A 548 -9.65 20.49 4.78
C ALA A 548 -10.09 19.09 5.26
N ARG A 549 -9.20 18.29 5.85
CA ARG A 549 -9.53 16.97 6.41
C ARG A 549 -10.58 17.09 7.51
N LEU A 550 -10.40 18.02 8.45
CA LEU A 550 -11.34 18.23 9.54
C LEU A 550 -12.70 18.68 9.00
N PHE A 551 -12.73 19.56 8.02
CA PHE A 551 -13.97 19.98 7.36
C PHE A 551 -14.69 18.80 6.69
N ILE A 552 -13.98 17.94 5.94
CA ILE A 552 -14.56 16.76 5.28
C ILE A 552 -15.16 15.79 6.31
N MET A 553 -14.44 15.53 7.40
CA MET A 553 -14.94 14.67 8.48
C MET A 553 -16.25 15.21 9.07
N ASP A 554 -16.27 16.48 9.43
CA ASP A 554 -17.39 17.07 10.18
C ASP A 554 -18.60 17.37 9.29
N SER A 555 -18.36 17.84 8.05
CA SER A 555 -19.45 18.24 7.14
C SER A 555 -20.08 17.07 6.40
N THR A 556 -19.36 15.95 6.18
CA THR A 556 -19.79 14.92 5.22
C THR A 556 -19.67 13.51 5.77
N MET A 557 -18.53 13.11 6.31
CA MET A 557 -18.33 11.71 6.73
C MET A 557 -19.12 11.39 8.01
N ARG A 558 -19.05 12.25 9.04
CA ARG A 558 -19.81 12.07 10.29
C ARG A 558 -21.33 12.07 10.11
N PRO A 559 -21.93 12.95 9.30
CA PRO A 559 -23.34 12.85 8.98
C PRO A 559 -23.77 11.55 8.31
N ALA A 560 -22.89 10.92 7.50
CA ALA A 560 -23.18 9.65 6.85
C ALA A 560 -23.03 8.46 7.82
N ILE A 561 -21.97 8.46 8.63
CA ILE A 561 -21.73 7.46 9.68
C ILE A 561 -20.84 8.07 10.77
N ALA A 562 -21.39 8.29 11.96
CA ALA A 562 -20.70 8.96 13.06
C ALA A 562 -19.71 8.04 13.81
N GLU A 563 -20.10 6.78 14.02
CA GLU A 563 -19.37 5.76 14.79
C GLU A 563 -19.37 4.42 14.04
N PRO A 564 -18.37 3.57 14.22
CA PRO A 564 -18.43 2.19 13.74
C PRO A 564 -19.66 1.47 14.25
N ARG A 565 -20.25 0.63 13.42
CA ARG A 565 -21.36 -0.22 13.87
C ARG A 565 -20.90 -1.16 14.97
N ALA A 566 -21.78 -1.39 15.96
CA ALA A 566 -21.48 -2.25 17.11
C ALA A 566 -21.32 -3.72 16.73
N GLU A 567 -21.95 -4.15 15.64
CA GLU A 567 -21.89 -5.52 15.12
C GLU A 567 -21.48 -5.54 13.67
N VAL A 568 -20.84 -6.63 13.25
CA VAL A 568 -20.53 -6.88 11.84
C VAL A 568 -21.81 -7.06 11.03
N GLY A 569 -21.73 -6.72 9.73
CA GLY A 569 -22.87 -6.78 8.81
C GLY A 569 -23.57 -8.16 8.80
N GLU A 570 -24.84 -8.18 8.42
CA GLU A 570 -25.68 -9.40 8.42
C GLU A 570 -25.04 -10.56 7.63
N TYR A 571 -24.41 -10.25 6.51
CA TYR A 571 -23.78 -11.25 5.64
C TYR A 571 -22.32 -11.53 5.99
N ALA A 572 -21.74 -10.75 6.93
CA ALA A 572 -20.38 -10.99 7.38
C ALA A 572 -20.33 -12.24 8.26
N PRO A 573 -19.27 -13.06 8.15
CA PRO A 573 -19.07 -14.17 9.06
C PRO A 573 -18.88 -13.65 10.48
N LYS A 574 -19.57 -14.26 11.45
CA LYS A 574 -19.38 -13.99 12.88
C LYS A 574 -18.25 -14.87 13.39
N ILE A 575 -17.53 -14.41 14.40
CA ILE A 575 -16.45 -15.17 15.05
C ILE A 575 -16.82 -15.35 16.53
N VAL A 576 -16.77 -16.60 16.99
CA VAL A 576 -16.80 -16.96 18.40
C VAL A 576 -15.40 -17.41 18.79
N GLN A 577 -14.81 -16.75 19.78
CA GLN A 577 -13.50 -17.13 20.31
C GLN A 577 -13.70 -17.93 21.61
N ILE A 578 -12.97 -19.03 21.72
CA ILE A 578 -12.84 -19.83 22.96
C ILE A 578 -11.38 -20.09 23.23
N GLN A 579 -10.99 -20.15 24.48
CA GLN A 579 -9.63 -20.47 24.90
C GLN A 579 -9.57 -21.91 25.36
N ILE A 580 -8.63 -22.70 24.85
CA ILE A 580 -8.37 -24.08 25.27
C ILE A 580 -6.96 -24.18 25.84
N ASP A 581 -6.68 -25.24 26.62
CA ASP A 581 -5.33 -25.55 27.04
C ASP A 581 -4.46 -25.90 25.80
N PRO A 582 -3.29 -25.24 25.58
CA PRO A 582 -2.41 -25.60 24.51
C PRO A 582 -2.05 -27.09 24.42
N ALA A 583 -1.96 -27.78 25.54
CA ALA A 583 -1.72 -29.23 25.58
C ALA A 583 -2.86 -30.06 24.94
N LYS A 584 -4.04 -29.49 24.78
CA LYS A 584 -5.24 -30.12 24.18
C LYS A 584 -5.42 -29.80 22.69
N ILE A 585 -4.61 -28.93 22.11
CA ILE A 585 -4.67 -28.60 20.66
C ILE A 585 -4.58 -29.86 19.81
N GLY A 586 -3.67 -30.78 20.16
CA GLY A 586 -3.53 -32.06 19.48
C GLY A 586 -4.79 -32.93 19.48
N ASP A 587 -5.59 -32.87 20.54
CA ASP A 587 -6.87 -33.61 20.66
C ASP A 587 -7.94 -33.00 19.74
N VAL A 588 -8.01 -31.66 19.67
CA VAL A 588 -8.95 -30.92 18.78
C VAL A 588 -8.60 -31.11 17.31
N VAL A 589 -7.32 -31.01 16.95
CA VAL A 589 -6.84 -31.21 15.57
C VAL A 589 -7.02 -32.70 15.18
N GLY A 590 -6.65 -33.59 16.06
CA GLY A 590 -6.70 -35.04 15.80
C GLY A 590 -5.60 -35.50 14.84
N GLN A 591 -5.48 -36.82 14.67
CA GLN A 591 -4.48 -37.42 13.80
C GLN A 591 -4.67 -36.96 12.34
N ARG A 592 -3.70 -36.23 11.80
CA ARG A 592 -3.73 -35.62 10.44
C ARG A 592 -4.94 -34.71 10.19
N GLY A 593 -5.43 -34.01 11.20
CA GLY A 593 -6.56 -33.11 11.10
C GLY A 593 -7.95 -33.78 11.09
N LYS A 594 -8.04 -35.08 11.37
CA LYS A 594 -9.29 -35.85 11.24
C LYS A 594 -10.41 -35.33 12.15
N THR A 595 -10.11 -34.95 13.40
CA THR A 595 -11.11 -34.48 14.36
C THR A 595 -11.63 -33.11 13.98
N ILE A 596 -10.76 -32.15 13.72
CA ILE A 596 -11.15 -30.79 13.33
C ILE A 596 -11.94 -30.78 12.02
N ASN A 597 -11.53 -31.57 11.02
CA ASN A 597 -12.26 -31.70 9.76
C ASN A 597 -13.66 -32.28 9.94
N ALA A 598 -13.83 -33.26 10.84
CA ALA A 598 -15.15 -33.80 11.15
C ALA A 598 -16.07 -32.77 11.83
N ILE A 599 -15.52 -31.89 12.70
CA ILE A 599 -16.28 -30.79 13.30
C ILE A 599 -16.70 -29.80 12.21
N ILE A 600 -15.77 -29.40 11.34
CA ILE A 600 -16.03 -28.49 10.23
C ILE A 600 -17.09 -29.03 9.28
N GLU A 601 -17.02 -30.31 8.92
CA GLU A 601 -18.00 -30.98 8.05
C GLU A 601 -19.40 -31.05 8.65
N GLN A 602 -19.51 -31.32 9.97
CA GLN A 602 -20.79 -31.42 10.66
C GLN A 602 -21.46 -30.09 10.96
N THR A 603 -20.67 -29.02 11.04
CA THR A 603 -21.15 -27.70 11.46
C THR A 603 -21.08 -26.65 10.37
N GLU A 604 -20.39 -26.94 9.25
CA GLU A 604 -20.18 -26.03 8.11
C GLU A 604 -19.56 -24.67 8.52
N VAL A 605 -18.73 -24.66 9.59
CA VAL A 605 -17.96 -23.49 10.05
C VAL A 605 -16.50 -23.60 9.66
N LYS A 606 -15.77 -22.49 9.73
CA LYS A 606 -14.30 -22.50 9.68
C LYS A 606 -13.74 -22.41 11.09
N ILE A 607 -12.64 -23.12 11.37
CA ILE A 607 -12.01 -23.15 12.69
C ILE A 607 -10.52 -22.90 12.51
N ASP A 608 -10.00 -21.87 13.16
CA ASP A 608 -8.58 -21.55 13.26
C ASP A 608 -8.14 -21.70 14.72
N ILE A 609 -6.93 -22.24 14.95
CA ILE A 609 -6.38 -22.47 16.29
C ILE A 609 -4.95 -21.90 16.30
N THR A 610 -4.66 -21.05 17.29
CA THR A 610 -3.28 -20.54 17.49
C THR A 610 -2.49 -21.50 18.39
N ASP A 611 -1.16 -21.37 18.38
CA ASP A 611 -0.28 -22.19 19.23
C ASP A 611 -0.48 -21.93 20.72
N GLU A 612 -1.06 -20.77 21.10
CA GLU A 612 -1.43 -20.40 22.48
C GLU A 612 -2.80 -20.96 22.91
N GLY A 613 -3.50 -21.66 22.03
CA GLY A 613 -4.79 -22.29 22.30
C GLY A 613 -6.01 -21.39 22.14
N ALA A 614 -5.89 -20.24 21.49
CA ALA A 614 -7.04 -19.45 21.07
C ALA A 614 -7.70 -20.10 19.85
N VAL A 615 -8.99 -20.48 19.99
CA VAL A 615 -9.78 -21.09 18.92
C VAL A 615 -10.79 -20.09 18.41
N SER A 616 -10.70 -19.75 17.13
CA SER A 616 -11.63 -18.88 16.41
C SER A 616 -12.58 -19.72 15.56
N ILE A 617 -13.86 -19.73 15.89
CA ILE A 617 -14.93 -20.42 15.16
C ILE A 617 -15.68 -19.39 14.32
N CYS A 618 -15.63 -19.51 13.01
CA CYS A 618 -16.13 -18.54 12.08
C CYS A 618 -17.27 -19.11 11.22
N GLY A 619 -18.41 -18.41 11.18
CA GLY A 619 -19.58 -18.82 10.41
C GLY A 619 -20.65 -17.74 10.35
N THR A 620 -21.67 -17.95 9.50
CA THR A 620 -22.84 -17.05 9.39
C THR A 620 -24.01 -17.50 10.25
N ASP A 621 -24.05 -18.80 10.66
CA ASP A 621 -25.09 -19.41 11.46
C ASP A 621 -24.62 -19.60 12.90
N ARG A 622 -25.23 -18.85 13.82
CA ARG A 622 -24.88 -18.86 15.24
C ARG A 622 -25.09 -20.23 15.90
N ILE A 623 -26.13 -20.96 15.51
CA ILE A 623 -26.44 -22.29 16.09
C ILE A 623 -25.33 -23.28 15.71
N LYS A 624 -24.88 -23.26 14.46
CA LYS A 624 -23.77 -24.09 13.98
C LYS A 624 -22.46 -23.76 14.68
N MET A 625 -22.19 -22.48 14.91
CA MET A 625 -21.00 -22.03 15.62
C MET A 625 -21.02 -22.46 17.10
N GLU A 626 -22.14 -22.30 17.79
CA GLU A 626 -22.32 -22.74 19.17
C GLU A 626 -22.18 -24.27 19.28
N LYS A 627 -22.68 -25.02 18.29
CA LYS A 627 -22.49 -26.47 18.21
C LYS A 627 -21.00 -26.83 18.07
N ALA A 628 -20.27 -26.17 17.20
CA ALA A 628 -18.83 -26.40 17.03
C ALA A 628 -18.04 -26.06 18.31
N ALA A 629 -18.35 -24.92 18.96
CA ALA A 629 -17.76 -24.53 20.24
C ALA A 629 -17.98 -25.58 21.32
N LYS A 630 -19.22 -26.09 21.44
CA LYS A 630 -19.57 -27.14 22.39
C LYS A 630 -18.83 -28.46 22.10
N MET A 631 -18.66 -28.82 20.83
CA MET A 631 -17.89 -30.01 20.45
C MET A 631 -16.42 -29.89 20.87
N ILE A 632 -15.82 -28.73 20.65
CA ILE A 632 -14.43 -28.46 21.06
C ILE A 632 -14.30 -28.46 22.58
N GLU A 633 -15.23 -27.83 23.28
CA GLU A 633 -15.28 -27.83 24.75
C GLU A 633 -15.34 -29.27 25.30
N ILE A 634 -16.20 -30.13 24.75
CA ILE A 634 -16.30 -31.53 25.12
C ILE A 634 -14.97 -32.28 24.89
N ILE A 635 -14.28 -32.01 23.76
CA ILE A 635 -13.01 -32.67 23.45
C ILE A 635 -11.88 -32.24 24.40
N THR A 636 -11.90 -30.99 24.87
CA THR A 636 -10.85 -30.41 25.71
C THR A 636 -11.08 -30.54 27.21
N THR A 637 -12.32 -30.78 27.61
CA THR A 637 -12.67 -30.94 29.00
C THR A 637 -12.31 -32.36 29.51
N ASP A 638 -11.71 -32.47 30.68
CA ASP A 638 -11.56 -33.73 31.38
C ASP A 638 -12.90 -34.07 32.06
N PHE A 639 -13.43 -35.27 31.76
CA PHE A 639 -14.74 -35.67 32.20
C PHE A 639 -14.72 -36.05 33.66
N GLU A 640 -15.67 -35.51 34.44
CA GLU A 640 -15.88 -35.83 35.82
C GLU A 640 -16.89 -36.99 35.97
N GLU A 641 -16.71 -37.81 37.01
CA GLU A 641 -17.63 -38.89 37.36
C GLU A 641 -19.01 -38.31 37.70
N GLY A 642 -20.07 -38.84 37.05
CA GLY A 642 -21.44 -38.35 37.20
C GLY A 642 -21.91 -37.35 36.09
N GLN A 643 -21.05 -36.91 35.19
CA GLN A 643 -21.43 -36.04 34.07
C GLN A 643 -22.30 -36.80 33.05
N ILE A 644 -23.42 -36.19 32.63
CA ILE A 644 -24.32 -36.76 31.60
C ILE A 644 -23.87 -36.23 30.23
N LEU A 645 -23.70 -37.14 29.28
CA LEU A 645 -23.35 -36.88 27.89
C LEU A 645 -24.35 -37.55 26.95
N GLU A 646 -24.45 -37.06 25.74
CA GLU A 646 -25.24 -37.65 24.64
C GLU A 646 -24.27 -38.04 23.51
N GLY A 647 -24.55 -39.15 22.83
CA GLY A 647 -23.71 -39.61 21.73
C GLY A 647 -24.34 -40.75 20.94
N ASP A 648 -23.67 -41.10 19.85
CA ASP A 648 -24.15 -42.13 18.93
C ASP A 648 -23.39 -43.44 19.10
N VAL A 649 -24.11 -44.57 19.03
CA VAL A 649 -23.52 -45.91 19.09
C VAL A 649 -22.72 -46.17 17.80
N VAL A 650 -21.39 -46.15 17.88
CA VAL A 650 -20.50 -46.32 16.73
C VAL A 650 -19.95 -47.74 16.56
N SER A 651 -19.96 -48.54 17.61
CA SER A 651 -19.50 -49.92 17.54
C SER A 651 -20.17 -50.77 18.63
N ILE A 652 -20.59 -51.98 18.28
CA ILE A 652 -21.16 -52.97 19.20
C ILE A 652 -20.22 -54.16 19.29
N ARG A 653 -19.98 -54.64 20.53
CA ARG A 653 -19.18 -55.83 20.85
C ARG A 653 -19.95 -56.70 21.84
N GLU A 654 -19.58 -57.96 21.96
CA GLU A 654 -20.21 -58.89 22.91
C GLU A 654 -20.23 -58.37 24.36
N PHE A 655 -19.23 -57.55 24.74
CA PHE A 655 -19.08 -57.03 26.11
C PHE A 655 -19.68 -55.63 26.33
N GLY A 656 -20.18 -54.96 25.27
CA GLY A 656 -20.75 -53.59 25.39
C GLY A 656 -20.82 -52.85 24.08
N ALA A 657 -21.28 -51.60 24.13
CA ALA A 657 -21.32 -50.67 23.01
C ALA A 657 -20.36 -49.49 23.22
N PHE A 658 -19.77 -49.03 22.14
CA PHE A 658 -18.99 -47.78 22.13
C PHE A 658 -19.89 -46.66 21.68
N VAL A 659 -19.95 -45.59 22.48
CA VAL A 659 -20.74 -44.39 22.23
C VAL A 659 -19.77 -43.25 21.93
N GLU A 660 -19.85 -42.69 20.73
CA GLU A 660 -19.11 -41.50 20.34
C GLU A 660 -19.91 -40.26 20.75
N PHE A 661 -19.37 -39.49 21.67
CA PHE A 661 -20.00 -38.28 22.23
C PHE A 661 -19.42 -36.99 21.73
N ALA A 662 -18.31 -37.08 21.02
CA ALA A 662 -17.70 -36.01 20.18
C ALA A 662 -16.82 -36.65 19.11
N PRO A 663 -16.53 -35.98 17.97
CA PRO A 663 -15.71 -36.53 16.90
C PRO A 663 -14.38 -37.11 17.40
N GLY A 664 -14.17 -38.41 17.21
CA GLY A 664 -12.98 -39.14 17.67
C GLY A 664 -12.89 -39.42 19.18
N LYS A 665 -13.90 -39.08 19.95
CA LYS A 665 -13.98 -39.40 21.40
C LYS A 665 -15.12 -40.40 21.66
N GLU A 666 -14.75 -41.60 21.99
CA GLU A 666 -15.67 -42.67 22.30
C GLU A 666 -15.50 -43.19 23.74
N GLY A 667 -16.56 -43.65 24.33
CA GLY A 667 -16.54 -44.34 25.65
C GLY A 667 -17.30 -45.65 25.61
N LEU A 668 -16.94 -46.55 26.50
CA LEU A 668 -17.50 -47.88 26.59
C LEU A 668 -18.70 -47.90 27.53
N VAL A 669 -19.88 -48.28 27.03
CA VAL A 669 -21.02 -48.74 27.83
C VAL A 669 -20.94 -50.27 27.94
N HIS A 670 -20.45 -50.76 29.06
CA HIS A 670 -20.39 -52.19 29.28
C HIS A 670 -21.81 -52.81 29.30
N ILE A 671 -22.01 -54.03 28.79
CA ILE A 671 -23.31 -54.70 28.71
C ILE A 671 -24.13 -54.65 30.00
N SER A 672 -23.47 -54.75 31.17
CA SER A 672 -24.10 -54.63 32.47
C SER A 672 -24.56 -53.22 32.85
N LYS A 673 -24.26 -52.22 32.06
CA LYS A 673 -24.54 -50.82 32.28
C LYS A 673 -25.48 -50.19 31.19
N ILE A 674 -26.01 -51.04 30.30
CA ILE A 674 -26.94 -50.61 29.23
C ILE A 674 -28.35 -50.43 29.81
N SER A 675 -28.85 -51.38 30.59
CA SER A 675 -30.21 -51.37 31.14
C SER A 675 -30.24 -51.76 32.60
N LYS A 676 -31.32 -51.38 33.30
CA LYS A 676 -31.63 -51.87 34.67
C LYS A 676 -31.98 -53.34 34.69
N GLU A 677 -32.54 -53.87 33.60
CA GLU A 677 -32.78 -55.28 33.37
C GLU A 677 -31.57 -56.00 32.83
N ARG A 678 -31.51 -57.33 32.99
CA ARG A 678 -30.36 -58.10 32.45
C ARG A 678 -30.42 -58.21 30.95
N VAL A 679 -29.41 -57.65 30.27
CA VAL A 679 -29.22 -57.72 28.80
C VAL A 679 -28.40 -58.99 28.53
N ASN A 680 -28.87 -59.89 27.65
CA ASN A 680 -28.13 -61.05 27.21
C ASN A 680 -27.20 -60.78 26.01
N HIS A 681 -27.67 -60.01 25.02
CA HIS A 681 -26.88 -59.54 23.90
C HIS A 681 -27.09 -58.05 23.78
N VAL A 682 -26.02 -57.31 23.41
CA VAL A 682 -26.05 -55.85 23.28
C VAL A 682 -27.01 -55.44 22.17
N GLU A 683 -27.07 -56.21 21.11
CA GLU A 683 -27.93 -56.00 19.95
C GLU A 683 -29.44 -56.15 20.25
N ASP A 684 -29.82 -56.73 21.42
CA ASP A 684 -31.22 -56.80 21.86
C ASP A 684 -31.75 -55.40 22.27
N VAL A 685 -30.87 -54.48 22.62
CA VAL A 685 -31.19 -53.12 23.15
C VAL A 685 -30.66 -51.98 22.37
N LEU A 686 -29.52 -52.15 21.71
CA LEU A 686 -28.82 -51.09 20.97
C LEU A 686 -28.53 -51.52 19.53
N THR A 687 -28.69 -50.57 18.59
CA THR A 687 -28.26 -50.73 17.22
C THR A 687 -27.20 -49.66 16.85
N LEU A 688 -26.40 -49.91 15.80
CA LEU A 688 -25.45 -48.94 15.28
C LEU A 688 -26.20 -47.68 14.82
N GLY A 689 -25.76 -46.52 15.31
CA GLY A 689 -26.36 -45.21 15.00
C GLY A 689 -27.45 -44.77 16.01
N ASP A 690 -27.76 -45.56 17.04
CA ASP A 690 -28.69 -45.13 18.09
C ASP A 690 -28.10 -43.95 18.86
N HIS A 691 -28.89 -42.87 19.03
CA HIS A 691 -28.55 -41.73 19.86
C HIS A 691 -28.95 -41.98 21.32
N VAL A 692 -27.98 -41.99 22.22
CA VAL A 692 -28.20 -42.41 23.61
C VAL A 692 -27.61 -41.40 24.60
N LYS A 693 -28.26 -41.32 25.79
CA LYS A 693 -27.74 -40.56 26.93
C LYS A 693 -26.93 -41.48 27.84
N VAL A 694 -25.77 -41.02 28.25
CA VAL A 694 -24.85 -41.79 29.09
C VAL A 694 -24.34 -40.95 30.26
N VAL A 695 -24.11 -41.56 31.42
CA VAL A 695 -23.41 -40.92 32.54
C VAL A 695 -21.98 -41.43 32.59
N CYS A 696 -21.03 -40.53 32.78
CA CYS A 696 -19.61 -40.84 32.92
C CYS A 696 -19.35 -41.54 34.25
N LEU A 697 -18.68 -42.70 34.21
CA LEU A 697 -18.26 -43.47 35.41
C LEU A 697 -16.76 -43.32 35.71
N GLY A 698 -16.09 -42.33 35.02
CA GLY A 698 -14.64 -42.15 35.11
C GLY A 698 -13.88 -42.98 34.08
N LYS A 699 -12.55 -43.02 34.21
CA LYS A 699 -11.66 -43.78 33.30
C LYS A 699 -11.40 -45.17 33.80
N ASP A 700 -11.44 -46.19 32.92
CA ASP A 700 -11.07 -47.54 33.20
C ASP A 700 -9.55 -47.69 33.46
N LYS A 701 -9.10 -48.89 33.84
CA LYS A 701 -7.67 -49.21 34.09
C LYS A 701 -6.77 -49.01 32.85
N MET A 702 -7.36 -48.87 31.67
CA MET A 702 -6.67 -48.64 30.40
C MET A 702 -6.77 -47.17 29.95
N GLY A 703 -7.32 -46.28 30.80
CA GLY A 703 -7.47 -44.85 30.51
C GLY A 703 -8.66 -44.50 29.61
N ARG A 704 -9.55 -45.46 29.27
CA ARG A 704 -10.74 -45.24 28.45
C ARG A 704 -11.90 -44.77 29.28
N VAL A 705 -12.71 -43.86 28.74
CA VAL A 705 -13.94 -43.38 29.43
C VAL A 705 -14.97 -44.52 29.50
N SER A 706 -15.54 -44.73 30.69
CA SER A 706 -16.60 -45.72 30.93
C SER A 706 -17.92 -45.02 31.17
N PHE A 707 -18.99 -45.56 30.60
CA PHE A 707 -20.33 -44.98 30.63
C PHE A 707 -21.37 -45.94 31.20
N SER A 708 -22.45 -45.35 31.72
CA SER A 708 -23.67 -46.07 32.13
C SER A 708 -24.89 -45.41 31.49
N MET A 709 -25.79 -46.20 30.91
CA MET A 709 -27.09 -45.77 30.40
C MET A 709 -28.21 -45.99 31.41
N LYS A 710 -28.03 -46.91 32.33
CA LYS A 710 -29.09 -47.30 33.31
C LYS A 710 -29.33 -46.25 34.40
N ASP A 711 -28.43 -45.34 34.56
CA ASP A 711 -28.44 -44.27 35.55
C ASP A 711 -28.98 -42.94 35.01
N VAL A 712 -29.43 -42.89 33.75
CA VAL A 712 -30.06 -41.73 33.09
C VAL A 712 -31.38 -42.14 32.41
N GLU A 713 -32.33 -41.19 32.31
CA GLU A 713 -33.53 -41.35 31.49
C GLU A 713 -33.17 -41.15 30.01
N GLN A 714 -33.50 -42.15 29.18
CA GLN A 714 -33.23 -42.14 27.74
C GLN A 714 -34.22 -41.29 26.97
#